data_96805916bb2f9b3c9cefe6a7045be3b4
#
_entry.id   96805916bb2f9b3c9cefe6a7045be3b4
#
_cell.length_a   1.000
_cell.length_b   1.000
_cell.length_c   1.000
_cell.angle_alpha   90.00
_cell.angle_beta   90.00
_cell.angle_gamma   90.00
#
_symmetry.space_group_name_H-M   'P 1'
#
loop_
_entity.id
_entity.type
_entity.pdbx_description
1 polymer ?
#
loop_
_entity_poly.entity_id
_entity_poly.type
_entity_poly.pdbx_seq_one_letter_code
_entity_poly.pdbx_strand_id
1 'polypeptide(L)'
;MNKLVKRLLTGTLAFATILTALPVTAVHASGNQYWTESAERVGYIEHVMNDGSIKSTFNEGHMKVEGETAYCVDINTNFKNGYKTRSDASTRMSSDQIADVALSLEYVKQYTASHTNLNYKQGYLLEQCVVWQRLSEQLGWQCDNVRASYNEISQAVQNEVYAGAKAFVKANKGRYECGGYIYTGEGQDIGQFWAKLNVGNAKVKKTSSNPTVTDGNANYSFEGATFGVYSDKGCNSQLATLTADGNGDTKEVEVKAGTVYIKELSAPKGYKLDSTVHSLNVEVGKTATLTVADTPKVTETLIDLFKIDMETGKSTPQGTASLEGAEFTWSYYDGYYNADNLPAKATRTWTTKTVAEKDSDGTIHYVSRLADSYKVSGDSFYTQDGKNVLPLGTLTVTETKAPNGYLLDGAYMQADGSSEQIKGTYLTQISEDGELAVLSGSNQYSVSDKVIRGGVKIQKRDLETKDTKAQGSATLQYTEFNIISLNDSPVLVEGKLYSKNETVKKIQTGIDGIASTSADLLPYGNYRLEESKAPEGYLTDGAKAIDFSITEDGKIVDLTDKSHSVYNQIKRGDIEGVKIGAGTHKRLAGVPFRITSKTTGESHIVVTDKNGQFSTASSWASHKVNTNAGKSSEDGVWFGTSEPDDSKGALLYDTYEIEELSCESNKGMKLIPAFEVVVSRNKVTIDLGTLTDEYEKEITIHTTATDKVTGEKVIVAGKKVTIVDTVTLDGLEEGRKYQLKGWQMLKEENAELLIDGKRVESDYTFVADSEKMKVEISYTFDASELGGQNLVTFEELYDLKNPEEPVKVAEHKDIDDEGQTVLITERKISIHTTATDKNGKKEIEAGKDLTIVDTVTLEGLEIGTNYKLSGWQMVKAENAKLLIDGKEVTNDYEFTADKENMEVQIEFTFDGSTLGGKQLVTFEELYDMTNPEEPKKVTEHKDINDEGQTVTIKEIPETPTPETPGTTTKTSNPPKTGDTANAILWIAILVLSAAGITGVRIWNKKKQVKRLGIEEKKEEEE
;
A
#
# COMPACT_ATOMS: atom_id res chain seq x y z
N MET A 1 38.12 34.82 12.27
CA MET A 1 39.50 34.21 12.31
C MET A 1 40.46 35.30 12.74
N ASN A 2 41.28 35.08 13.71
CA ASN A 2 42.25 35.94 14.36
C ASN A 2 41.75 36.63 15.65
N LYS A 3 41.96 35.94 16.76
CA LYS A 3 42.39 36.43 18.09
C LYS A 3 42.26 35.38 19.21
N LEU A 4 41.79 34.17 18.92
CA LEU A 4 41.68 33.12 19.95
C LEU A 4 42.76 32.00 19.82
N VAL A 5 43.54 31.97 18.73
CA VAL A 5 44.58 30.95 18.49
C VAL A 5 45.95 31.39 19.03
N LYS A 6 46.14 32.68 19.41
CA LYS A 6 47.44 33.19 19.94
C LYS A 6 47.56 33.19 21.48
N ARG A 7 46.55 32.63 22.24
CA ARG A 7 46.59 32.53 23.71
C ARG A 7 46.71 31.13 24.28
N LEU A 8 46.79 30.09 23.42
CA LEU A 8 46.99 28.72 23.87
C LEU A 8 48.37 28.13 23.58
N LEU A 9 49.30 28.91 23.05
CA LEU A 9 50.69 28.46 22.77
C LEU A 9 51.75 29.11 23.66
N THR A 10 51.34 29.77 24.74
CA THR A 10 52.30 30.40 25.74
C THR A 10 52.12 29.88 27.15
N GLY A 11 51.43 28.78 27.35
CA GLY A 11 51.20 28.17 28.68
C GLY A 11 51.93 26.85 28.95
N THR A 12 52.61 26.29 27.97
CA THR A 12 53.24 24.92 28.10
C THR A 12 54.75 24.93 27.96
N LEU A 13 55.42 26.08 28.15
CA LEU A 13 56.89 26.16 28.13
C LEU A 13 57.50 26.74 29.39
N ALA A 14 56.81 26.61 30.57
CA ALA A 14 57.31 27.14 31.83
C ALA A 14 57.36 26.14 32.98
N PHE A 15 57.37 24.83 32.69
CA PHE A 15 57.55 23.79 33.73
C PHE A 15 58.66 22.78 33.47
N ALA A 16 59.58 23.12 32.57
CA ALA A 16 60.73 22.22 32.23
C ALA A 16 62.11 22.82 32.53
N THR A 17 62.19 23.81 33.45
CA THR A 17 63.52 24.36 33.85
C THR A 17 63.58 24.74 35.32
N ILE A 18 63.35 23.81 36.20
CA ILE A 18 63.85 23.82 37.57
C ILE A 18 64.22 22.40 37.97
N LEU A 19 65.23 21.86 37.34
CA LEU A 19 65.94 20.70 37.92
C LEU A 19 67.39 20.65 37.35
N THR A 20 68.09 21.80 37.50
CA THR A 20 69.55 21.79 37.35
C THR A 20 70.08 22.94 38.19
N ALA A 21 70.48 22.67 39.39
CA ALA A 21 71.59 23.27 40.06
C ALA A 21 71.60 22.87 41.58
N LEU A 22 72.02 21.68 41.86
CA LEU A 22 72.76 21.45 43.10
C LEU A 22 74.16 21.07 42.69
N PRO A 23 75.12 21.65 43.34
CA PRO A 23 76.54 21.36 42.94
C PRO A 23 76.86 19.96 43.44
N VAL A 24 77.02 19.06 42.49
CA VAL A 24 77.68 17.79 42.75
C VAL A 24 79.14 18.06 42.95
N THR A 25 79.57 18.14 44.22
CA THR A 25 80.95 17.86 44.55
C THR A 25 81.23 16.38 44.28
N ALA A 26 81.70 16.15 43.07
CA ALA A 26 82.13 14.83 42.66
C ALA A 26 83.36 14.49 43.49
N VAL A 27 83.20 13.71 44.53
CA VAL A 27 84.24 12.82 45.02
C VAL A 27 84.20 11.60 44.12
N HIS A 28 85.18 11.50 43.23
CA HIS A 28 85.32 10.33 42.36
C HIS A 28 85.62 9.10 43.18
N ALA A 29 84.60 8.33 43.49
CA ALA A 29 84.80 6.93 43.83
C ALA A 29 85.13 6.15 42.55
N SER A 30 86.21 5.52 42.47
CA SER A 30 86.55 4.62 41.37
C SER A 30 85.64 3.40 41.40
N GLY A 31 84.78 3.32 40.43
CA GLY A 31 84.01 2.12 40.09
C GLY A 31 83.22 1.46 41.19
N ASN A 32 81.95 1.59 41.22
CA ASN A 32 80.94 0.81 42.01
C ASN A 32 81.11 0.78 43.55
N GLN A 33 81.90 1.71 44.15
CA GLN A 33 82.13 1.91 45.55
C GLN A 33 81.30 3.14 46.04
N TYR A 34 80.63 2.99 47.09
CA TYR A 34 79.71 4.02 47.64
C TYR A 34 80.06 4.19 49.15
N TRP A 35 80.08 5.44 49.60
CA TRP A 35 80.37 5.75 51.00
C TRP A 35 79.11 5.43 51.78
N THR A 36 79.29 4.62 52.85
CA THR A 36 78.20 4.23 53.79
C THR A 36 78.55 4.68 55.17
N GLU A 37 77.54 5.26 55.88
CA GLU A 37 77.70 5.75 57.23
C GLU A 37 76.46 5.47 58.11
N SER A 38 76.65 5.34 59.39
CA SER A 38 75.58 5.44 60.40
C SER A 38 75.70 6.85 61.00
N ALA A 39 74.76 7.72 60.65
CA ALA A 39 74.86 9.13 60.92
C ALA A 39 74.60 9.47 62.42
N GLU A 40 73.48 9.17 62.93
CA GLU A 40 73.07 9.37 64.31
C GLU A 40 72.28 8.23 64.86
N ARG A 41 72.28 8.13 66.16
CA ARG A 41 71.51 7.06 66.89
C ARG A 41 70.01 7.50 66.80
N VAL A 42 69.21 6.54 66.34
CA VAL A 42 67.76 6.81 66.17
C VAL A 42 66.93 6.09 67.25
N GLY A 43 67.52 5.07 67.86
CA GLY A 43 66.85 4.31 68.93
C GLY A 43 67.52 2.94 69.08
N TYR A 44 66.80 2.00 69.50
CA TYR A 44 67.21 0.55 69.53
C TYR A 44 66.11 -0.33 69.02
N ILE A 45 66.48 -1.46 68.43
CA ILE A 45 65.62 -2.48 67.91
C ILE A 45 65.83 -3.76 68.76
N GLU A 46 64.77 -4.40 69.15
CA GLU A 46 64.82 -5.65 69.93
C GLU A 46 64.50 -6.83 68.96
N HIS A 47 65.35 -7.84 69.01
CA HIS A 47 65.07 -9.15 68.47
C HIS A 47 64.33 -9.96 69.48
N VAL A 48 63.03 -10.22 69.26
CA VAL A 48 62.15 -10.90 70.21
C VAL A 48 61.95 -12.35 69.72
N MET A 49 62.09 -13.28 70.54
CA MET A 49 61.82 -14.67 70.24
C MET A 49 60.32 -15.00 70.34
N ASN A 50 59.86 -16.09 69.75
CA ASN A 50 58.45 -16.52 69.72
C ASN A 50 57.79 -16.67 71.15
N ASP A 51 58.60 -16.92 72.14
CA ASP A 51 58.20 -17.00 73.50
C ASP A 51 58.13 -15.61 74.24
N GLY A 52 58.38 -14.52 73.44
CA GLY A 52 58.40 -13.16 73.98
C GLY A 52 59.67 -12.73 74.64
N SER A 53 60.70 -13.60 74.77
CA SER A 53 61.99 -13.27 75.36
C SER A 53 62.82 -12.42 74.36
N ILE A 54 63.62 -11.46 74.88
CA ILE A 54 64.57 -10.66 74.06
C ILE A 54 65.87 -11.39 73.89
N LYS A 55 66.16 -11.82 72.66
CA LYS A 55 67.37 -12.52 72.30
C LYS A 55 68.58 -11.55 72.25
N SER A 56 68.35 -10.38 71.72
CA SER A 56 69.36 -9.32 71.55
C SER A 56 68.67 -7.98 71.40
N THR A 57 69.42 -6.95 71.73
CA THR A 57 69.06 -5.55 71.58
C THR A 57 70.14 -4.89 70.75
N PHE A 58 69.77 -4.18 69.68
CA PHE A 58 70.70 -3.47 68.79
C PHE A 58 70.46 -1.98 68.97
N ASN A 59 71.56 -1.23 69.16
CA ASN A 59 71.48 0.20 68.95
C ASN A 59 71.41 0.51 67.40
N GLU A 60 70.38 1.14 67.01
CA GLU A 60 70.15 1.47 65.59
C GLU A 60 70.59 2.89 65.32
N GLY A 61 71.42 3.06 64.33
CA GLY A 61 71.79 4.36 63.78
C GLY A 61 71.12 4.60 62.41
N HIS A 62 70.92 5.79 62.09
CA HIS A 62 70.37 6.18 60.75
C HIS A 62 71.43 5.86 59.69
N MET A 63 71.28 4.78 59.01
CA MET A 63 72.19 4.32 57.94
C MET A 63 71.93 5.12 56.66
N LYS A 64 73.05 5.50 56.03
CA LYS A 64 73.03 6.28 54.80
C LYS A 64 74.09 5.73 53.83
N VAL A 65 73.76 5.86 52.55
CA VAL A 65 74.65 5.70 51.45
C VAL A 65 74.74 7.01 50.70
N GLU A 66 75.92 7.61 50.59
CA GLU A 66 76.13 8.92 49.97
C GLU A 66 75.15 10.00 50.49
N GLY A 67 74.80 9.90 51.76
CA GLY A 67 73.87 10.80 52.42
C GLY A 67 72.35 10.38 52.38
N GLU A 68 72.00 9.47 51.50
CA GLU A 68 70.65 8.99 51.34
C GLU A 68 70.32 7.81 52.31
N THR A 69 69.10 7.73 52.81
CA THR A 69 68.67 6.69 53.76
C THR A 69 68.86 5.29 53.18
N ALA A 70 69.44 4.43 54.00
CA ALA A 70 69.60 2.99 53.73
C ALA A 70 69.22 2.17 54.98
N TYR A 71 69.08 0.88 54.83
CA TYR A 71 68.57 -0.03 55.85
C TYR A 71 69.54 -1.21 55.98
N CYS A 72 69.69 -1.63 57.18
CA CYS A 72 70.42 -2.88 57.47
C CYS A 72 69.72 -4.05 56.83
N VAL A 73 70.41 -4.85 56.03
CA VAL A 73 69.95 -6.12 55.47
C VAL A 73 70.71 -7.33 55.97
N ASP A 74 71.59 -7.12 56.96
CA ASP A 74 72.34 -8.18 57.66
C ASP A 74 72.31 -7.92 59.19
N ILE A 75 71.39 -8.53 59.89
CA ILE A 75 71.15 -8.34 61.35
C ILE A 75 72.28 -8.87 62.26
N ASN A 76 73.14 -9.76 61.72
CA ASN A 76 74.15 -10.47 62.54
C ASN A 76 75.54 -9.82 62.51
N THR A 77 75.66 -8.70 61.81
CA THR A 77 76.97 -8.09 61.64
C THR A 77 76.89 -6.61 62.09
N ASN A 78 77.87 -6.14 62.82
CA ASN A 78 77.90 -4.75 63.27
C ASN A 78 78.22 -3.79 62.06
N PHE A 79 77.59 -2.69 61.98
CA PHE A 79 77.86 -1.69 60.99
C PHE A 79 79.18 -1.05 61.17
N LYS A 80 79.89 -0.83 60.06
CA LYS A 80 81.14 -0.03 59.97
C LYS A 80 80.95 1.03 58.86
N ASN A 81 81.32 2.27 59.17
CA ASN A 81 81.42 3.35 58.12
C ASN A 81 82.52 2.95 57.16
N GLY A 82 82.31 3.20 55.89
CA GLY A 82 83.29 2.98 54.84
C GLY A 82 82.66 2.79 53.45
N TYR A 83 83.52 2.51 52.49
CA TYR A 83 83.13 2.22 51.15
C TYR A 83 82.58 0.79 51.01
N LYS A 84 81.51 0.65 50.43
CA LYS A 84 80.90 -0.63 50.08
C LYS A 84 80.64 -0.77 48.59
N THR A 85 80.69 -1.99 48.13
CA THR A 85 80.39 -2.33 46.73
C THR A 85 78.91 -2.47 46.52
N ARG A 86 78.35 -1.71 45.61
CA ARG A 86 76.97 -1.78 45.25
C ARG A 86 76.68 -2.93 44.25
N SER A 87 75.67 -3.69 44.51
CA SER A 87 75.07 -4.65 43.59
C SER A 87 73.58 -4.40 43.47
N ASP A 88 73.00 -4.76 42.38
CA ASP A 88 71.58 -4.78 42.24
C ASP A 88 70.96 -5.81 43.21
N ALA A 89 69.89 -5.48 43.85
CA ALA A 89 69.25 -6.38 44.84
C ALA A 89 68.79 -7.70 44.21
N SER A 90 68.55 -7.73 42.89
CA SER A 90 68.19 -8.92 42.14
C SER A 90 69.28 -10.00 42.13
N THR A 91 70.54 -9.65 42.51
CA THR A 91 71.65 -10.64 42.66
C THR A 91 71.43 -11.54 43.87
N ARG A 92 70.54 -11.15 44.84
CA ARG A 92 70.28 -11.89 46.07
C ARG A 92 68.80 -12.18 46.35
N MET A 93 67.98 -11.48 45.71
CA MET A 93 66.54 -11.50 45.95
C MET A 93 65.78 -11.63 44.63
N SER A 94 64.70 -12.36 44.63
CA SER A 94 63.78 -12.36 43.47
C SER A 94 63.07 -11.01 43.35
N SER A 95 62.54 -10.73 42.18
CA SER A 95 61.75 -9.51 41.93
C SER A 95 60.56 -9.37 42.87
N ASP A 96 59.93 -10.48 43.22
CA ASP A 96 58.81 -10.52 44.16
C ASP A 96 59.25 -10.16 45.60
N GLN A 97 60.45 -10.62 46.00
CA GLN A 97 61.02 -10.29 47.31
C GLN A 97 61.46 -8.83 47.36
N ILE A 98 62.10 -8.32 46.34
CA ILE A 98 62.46 -6.88 46.23
C ILE A 98 61.19 -6.02 46.32
N ALA A 99 60.14 -6.41 45.56
CA ALA A 99 58.88 -5.66 45.59
C ALA A 99 58.20 -5.69 46.97
N ASP A 100 58.28 -6.83 47.66
CA ASP A 100 57.70 -6.95 49.00
C ASP A 100 58.36 -6.00 49.98
N VAL A 101 59.70 -5.94 50.02
CA VAL A 101 60.45 -5.03 50.90
C VAL A 101 60.21 -3.56 50.48
N ALA A 102 60.32 -3.25 49.19
CA ALA A 102 60.19 -1.91 48.70
C ALA A 102 58.77 -1.34 48.95
N LEU A 103 57.72 -2.13 48.71
CA LEU A 103 56.32 -1.71 48.98
C LEU A 103 56.05 -1.61 50.46
N SER A 104 56.66 -2.50 51.27
CA SER A 104 56.55 -2.37 52.73
C SER A 104 57.15 -1.08 53.23
N LEU A 105 58.32 -0.70 52.73
CA LEU A 105 58.97 0.59 53.05
C LEU A 105 58.09 1.77 52.54
N GLU A 106 57.56 1.67 51.37
CA GLU A 106 56.67 2.71 50.85
C GLU A 106 55.44 2.93 51.74
N TYR A 107 54.83 1.84 52.19
CA TYR A 107 53.74 1.90 53.19
C TYR A 107 54.18 2.60 54.47
N VAL A 108 55.32 2.27 55.05
CA VAL A 108 55.80 2.88 56.28
C VAL A 108 56.03 4.36 56.11
N LYS A 109 56.61 4.75 54.95
CA LYS A 109 56.78 6.20 54.63
C LYS A 109 55.44 6.95 54.55
N GLN A 110 54.44 6.35 53.88
CA GLN A 110 53.12 6.94 53.82
C GLN A 110 52.41 6.95 55.20
N TYR A 111 52.57 5.92 56.00
CA TYR A 111 52.05 5.84 57.34
C TYR A 111 52.65 6.94 58.21
N THR A 112 53.98 7.06 58.25
CA THR A 112 54.65 8.10 59.05
C THR A 112 54.34 9.50 58.60
N ALA A 113 54.25 9.75 57.26
CA ALA A 113 53.81 11.05 56.74
C ALA A 113 52.41 11.44 57.16
N SER A 114 51.50 10.48 57.34
CA SER A 114 50.09 10.72 57.79
C SER A 114 49.95 10.77 59.33
N HIS A 115 50.93 10.28 60.08
CA HIS A 115 50.97 10.26 61.52
C HIS A 115 51.99 11.24 62.10
N THR A 116 51.60 12.52 62.14
CA THR A 116 52.51 13.65 62.53
C THR A 116 53.01 13.63 63.98
N ASN A 117 52.48 12.75 64.78
CA ASN A 117 52.98 12.46 66.12
C ASN A 117 54.22 11.60 66.18
N LEU A 118 54.58 10.93 65.06
CA LEU A 118 55.82 10.23 64.88
C LEU A 118 56.88 11.16 64.37
N ASN A 119 58.07 11.15 65.09
CA ASN A 119 59.23 11.93 64.59
C ASN A 119 60.02 11.07 63.56
N TYR A 120 60.95 11.70 62.86
CA TYR A 120 61.68 11.01 61.80
C TYR A 120 62.49 9.81 62.31
N LYS A 121 62.96 9.82 63.56
CA LYS A 121 63.70 8.69 64.14
C LYS A 121 62.77 7.50 64.36
N GLN A 122 61.58 7.76 64.85
CA GLN A 122 60.57 6.72 65.02
C GLN A 122 60.15 6.16 63.66
N GLY A 123 60.03 7.01 62.62
CA GLY A 123 59.76 6.58 61.24
C GLY A 123 60.83 5.64 60.73
N TYR A 124 62.10 6.03 60.80
CA TYR A 124 63.19 5.18 60.40
C TYR A 124 63.27 3.85 61.14
N LEU A 125 63.03 3.84 62.46
CA LEU A 125 62.98 2.61 63.24
C LEU A 125 61.85 1.67 62.73
N LEU A 126 60.70 2.19 62.42
CA LEU A 126 59.61 1.43 61.83
C LEU A 126 60.01 0.87 60.44
N GLU A 127 60.64 1.66 59.62
CA GLU A 127 61.17 1.27 58.31
C GLU A 127 62.16 0.14 58.45
N GLN A 128 63.16 0.30 59.34
CA GLN A 128 64.19 -0.71 59.54
C GLN A 128 63.59 -1.99 60.11
N CYS A 129 62.69 -1.96 61.05
CA CYS A 129 62.00 -3.12 61.61
C CYS A 129 61.20 -3.84 60.52
N VAL A 130 60.50 -3.09 59.67
CA VAL A 130 59.76 -3.70 58.59
C VAL A 130 60.68 -4.36 57.54
N VAL A 131 61.81 -3.72 57.21
CA VAL A 131 62.85 -4.38 56.36
C VAL A 131 63.27 -5.70 56.91
N TRP A 132 63.67 -5.76 58.19
CA TRP A 132 64.11 -7.01 58.79
C TRP A 132 63.00 -8.06 58.90
N GLN A 133 61.81 -7.67 59.26
CA GLN A 133 60.70 -8.61 59.35
C GLN A 133 60.37 -9.22 58.02
N ARG A 134 60.36 -8.35 56.92
CA ARG A 134 60.12 -8.84 55.57
C ARG A 134 61.21 -9.77 55.06
N LEU A 135 62.46 -9.40 55.32
CA LEU A 135 63.59 -10.19 54.92
C LEU A 135 63.65 -11.54 55.69
N SER A 136 63.31 -11.55 56.97
CA SER A 136 63.18 -12.76 57.76
C SER A 136 62.09 -13.67 57.22
N GLU A 137 60.92 -13.16 56.94
CA GLU A 137 59.80 -13.95 56.38
C GLU A 137 60.08 -14.46 54.99
N GLN A 138 60.73 -13.63 54.15
CA GLN A 138 60.94 -13.93 52.68
C GLN A 138 62.21 -14.70 52.38
N LEU A 139 63.28 -14.47 53.12
CA LEU A 139 64.62 -15.08 52.86
C LEU A 139 65.09 -16.07 53.98
N GLY A 140 64.27 -16.28 55.02
CA GLY A 140 64.60 -17.10 56.13
C GLY A 140 65.79 -16.54 56.92
N TRP A 141 65.94 -15.23 56.92
CA TRP A 141 67.00 -14.62 57.75
C TRP A 141 66.72 -14.78 59.22
N GLN A 142 67.77 -14.86 60.06
CA GLN A 142 67.68 -15.26 61.47
C GLN A 142 66.96 -14.26 62.39
N CYS A 143 65.81 -13.80 61.98
CA CYS A 143 65.04 -12.76 62.68
C CYS A 143 63.60 -13.23 62.83
N ASP A 144 63.23 -13.83 63.92
CA ASP A 144 61.84 -14.34 64.13
C ASP A 144 60.82 -13.26 64.40
N ASN A 145 61.21 -12.31 65.21
CA ASN A 145 60.34 -11.16 65.55
C ASN A 145 61.20 -9.92 65.89
N VAL A 146 61.08 -8.89 65.29
CA VAL A 146 61.81 -7.62 65.44
C VAL A 146 60.84 -6.47 65.78
N ARG A 147 61.14 -5.81 66.89
CA ARG A 147 60.37 -4.63 67.29
C ARG A 147 61.26 -3.45 67.64
N ALA A 148 60.72 -2.24 67.47
CA ALA A 148 61.41 -0.99 67.76
C ALA A 148 61.43 -0.74 69.28
N SER A 149 62.10 0.34 69.68
CA SER A 149 62.22 0.74 71.03
C SER A 149 60.90 0.91 71.79
N TYR A 150 60.74 0.33 72.94
CA TYR A 150 59.53 0.40 73.81
C TYR A 150 59.21 1.84 74.23
N ASN A 151 60.26 2.62 74.48
CA ASN A 151 60.07 3.98 75.03
C ASN A 151 59.66 4.99 73.91
N GLU A 152 59.76 4.57 72.68
CA GLU A 152 59.57 5.50 71.56
C GLU A 152 58.40 5.15 70.66
N ILE A 153 58.14 3.89 70.50
CA ILE A 153 57.05 3.36 69.65
C ILE A 153 56.29 2.26 70.30
N SER A 154 54.98 2.43 70.50
CA SER A 154 54.15 1.40 71.11
C SER A 154 54.08 0.11 70.26
N GLN A 155 53.95 -1.03 70.99
CA GLN A 155 53.79 -2.31 70.27
C GLN A 155 52.51 -2.33 69.38
N ALA A 156 51.47 -1.57 69.82
CA ALA A 156 50.24 -1.46 69.00
C ALA A 156 50.53 -0.81 67.62
N VAL A 157 51.31 0.31 67.63
CA VAL A 157 51.73 0.99 66.37
C VAL A 157 52.59 0.06 65.49
N GLN A 158 53.54 -0.67 66.13
CA GLN A 158 54.39 -1.61 65.37
C GLN A 158 53.55 -2.72 64.72
N ASN A 159 52.61 -3.30 65.49
CA ASN A 159 51.75 -4.32 64.91
C ASN A 159 50.82 -3.77 63.81
N GLU A 160 50.29 -2.56 64.03
CA GLU A 160 49.51 -1.90 62.99
C GLU A 160 50.30 -1.66 61.69
N VAL A 161 51.51 -1.09 61.83
CA VAL A 161 52.40 -0.85 60.69
C VAL A 161 52.77 -2.12 59.97
N TYR A 162 53.10 -3.19 60.71
CA TYR A 162 53.49 -4.42 60.11
C TYR A 162 52.33 -5.11 59.37
N ALA A 163 51.14 -5.15 60.02
CA ALA A 163 49.93 -5.67 59.38
C ALA A 163 49.54 -4.84 58.12
N GLY A 164 49.63 -3.52 58.25
CA GLY A 164 49.34 -2.58 57.17
C GLY A 164 50.32 -2.72 56.00
N ALA A 165 51.65 -2.89 56.30
CA ALA A 165 52.65 -3.13 55.28
C ALA A 165 52.33 -4.42 54.46
N LYS A 166 52.01 -5.51 55.16
CA LYS A 166 51.58 -6.78 54.53
C LYS A 166 50.33 -6.61 53.67
N ALA A 167 49.32 -5.87 54.16
CA ALA A 167 48.11 -5.58 53.43
C ALA A 167 48.41 -4.70 52.20
N PHE A 168 49.26 -3.69 52.35
CA PHE A 168 49.69 -2.79 51.29
C PHE A 168 50.42 -3.53 50.17
N VAL A 169 51.38 -4.42 50.52
CA VAL A 169 52.08 -5.28 49.57
C VAL A 169 51.09 -6.11 48.76
N LYS A 170 50.17 -6.77 49.49
CA LYS A 170 49.12 -7.58 48.83
C LYS A 170 48.26 -6.75 47.89
N ALA A 171 47.87 -5.55 48.32
CA ALA A 171 47.00 -4.66 47.51
C ALA A 171 47.71 -4.01 46.37
N ASN A 172 49.05 -3.81 46.45
CA ASN A 172 49.81 -2.98 45.51
C ASN A 172 50.84 -3.77 44.67
N LYS A 173 50.83 -5.08 44.76
CA LYS A 173 51.74 -5.94 43.98
C LYS A 173 51.47 -5.68 42.49
N GLY A 174 52.51 -5.32 41.74
CA GLY A 174 52.45 -5.01 40.32
C GLY A 174 52.10 -3.55 40.03
N ARG A 175 51.65 -2.71 40.99
CA ARG A 175 51.32 -1.30 40.82
C ARG A 175 52.56 -0.39 40.89
N TYR A 176 53.60 -0.89 41.42
CA TYR A 176 54.84 -0.14 41.61
C TYR A 176 55.97 -0.80 40.81
N GLU A 177 56.87 0.01 40.24
CA GLU A 177 58.17 -0.37 39.85
C GLU A 177 59.07 -0.40 41.10
N CYS A 178 59.48 -1.57 41.44
CA CYS A 178 60.25 -1.78 42.65
C CYS A 178 61.67 -2.15 42.29
N GLY A 179 62.60 -1.62 43.05
CA GLY A 179 63.98 -1.93 42.91
C GLY A 179 64.78 -1.78 44.17
N GLY A 180 65.99 -2.16 44.19
CA GLY A 180 66.85 -1.99 45.33
C GLY A 180 68.31 -2.23 44.93
N TYR A 181 69.15 -1.74 45.79
CA TYR A 181 70.60 -2.01 45.78
C TYR A 181 71.02 -2.57 47.11
N ILE A 182 71.94 -3.51 47.07
CA ILE A 182 72.66 -4.04 48.23
C ILE A 182 74.11 -3.56 48.21
N TYR A 183 74.55 -3.06 49.31
CA TYR A 183 75.88 -2.54 49.52
C TYR A 183 76.63 -3.45 50.45
N THR A 184 77.66 -4.16 49.90
CA THR A 184 78.48 -5.20 50.61
C THR A 184 79.92 -4.74 50.80
N GLY A 185 80.51 -5.05 51.94
CA GLY A 185 81.91 -4.68 52.25
C GLY A 185 82.27 -5.05 53.67
N GLU A 186 83.13 -4.24 54.33
CA GLU A 186 83.49 -4.46 55.72
C GLU A 186 82.36 -4.12 56.66
N GLY A 187 81.96 -4.94 57.57
CA GLY A 187 80.88 -4.80 58.48
C GLY A 187 79.49 -5.12 57.79
N GLN A 188 78.39 -4.70 58.42
CA GLN A 188 77.03 -4.98 58.01
C GLN A 188 76.69 -4.59 56.58
N ASP A 189 76.05 -5.50 55.84
CA ASP A 189 75.47 -5.17 54.52
C ASP A 189 74.24 -4.30 54.70
N ILE A 190 74.08 -3.34 53.83
CA ILE A 190 72.93 -2.35 53.81
C ILE A 190 72.24 -2.35 52.46
N GLY A 191 70.96 -2.03 52.48
CA GLY A 191 70.14 -1.98 51.30
C GLY A 191 69.40 -0.67 51.17
N GLN A 192 69.19 -0.25 49.98
CA GLN A 192 68.28 0.79 49.58
C GLN A 192 67.22 0.17 48.72
N PHE A 193 65.99 0.44 49.02
CA PHE A 193 64.86 -0.09 48.25
C PHE A 193 63.95 1.06 47.89
N TRP A 194 63.37 0.98 46.76
CA TRP A 194 62.40 1.98 46.30
C TRP A 194 61.22 1.30 45.68
N ALA A 195 60.03 1.91 45.82
CA ALA A 195 58.83 1.64 45.13
C ALA A 195 58.35 2.92 44.48
N LYS A 196 58.28 2.96 43.16
CA LYS A 196 57.78 4.05 42.40
C LYS A 196 56.44 3.62 41.83
N LEU A 197 55.43 4.37 42.17
CA LEU A 197 54.09 4.09 41.54
C LEU A 197 54.30 4.03 40.03
N ASN A 198 53.91 2.92 39.45
CA ASN A 198 54.07 2.72 38.03
C ASN A 198 52.76 2.32 37.39
N VAL A 199 51.68 2.79 38.00
CA VAL A 199 50.34 2.63 37.51
C VAL A 199 49.67 3.97 37.39
N GLY A 200 48.75 4.04 36.54
CA GLY A 200 47.78 5.09 36.39
C GLY A 200 46.49 4.45 35.97
N ASN A 201 45.47 5.25 35.74
CA ASN A 201 44.17 4.79 35.33
C ASN A 201 43.97 5.05 33.84
N ALA A 202 43.32 4.11 33.18
CA ALA A 202 42.81 4.25 31.84
C ALA A 202 41.28 4.21 31.87
N LYS A 203 40.68 5.08 31.14
CA LYS A 203 39.25 5.05 30.87
C LYS A 203 38.95 5.45 29.44
N VAL A 204 37.79 5.11 28.97
CA VAL A 204 37.28 5.49 27.65
C VAL A 204 36.10 6.40 27.84
N LYS A 205 36.03 7.41 26.99
CA LYS A 205 34.87 8.26 26.77
C LYS A 205 34.37 8.00 25.39
N LYS A 206 33.17 7.44 25.29
CA LYS A 206 32.52 7.17 24.04
C LYS A 206 31.73 8.41 23.59
N THR A 207 31.79 8.72 22.31
CA THR A 207 31.04 9.82 21.70
C THR A 207 30.49 9.39 20.35
N SER A 208 29.55 10.14 19.83
CA SER A 208 29.09 9.95 18.47
C SER A 208 29.95 10.76 17.50
N SER A 209 30.28 10.20 16.34
CA SER A 209 30.90 10.93 15.26
C SER A 209 29.91 11.84 14.52
N ASN A 210 28.61 11.62 14.74
CA ASN A 210 27.53 12.41 14.14
C ASN A 210 26.41 12.70 15.17
N PRO A 211 26.59 13.66 16.07
CA PRO A 211 25.58 14.00 17.09
C PRO A 211 24.23 14.43 16.50
N THR A 212 24.23 15.00 15.28
CA THR A 212 22.96 15.43 14.65
C THR A 212 22.03 14.24 14.33
N VAL A 213 22.59 13.04 14.20
CA VAL A 213 21.87 11.80 13.99
C VAL A 213 21.44 11.17 15.32
N THR A 214 22.30 11.27 16.34
CA THR A 214 22.16 10.46 17.57
C THR A 214 21.57 11.21 18.76
N ASP A 215 21.72 12.52 18.84
CA ASP A 215 21.26 13.29 19.99
C ASP A 215 19.73 13.26 20.09
N GLY A 216 19.24 12.86 21.25
CA GLY A 216 17.82 12.73 21.55
C GLY A 216 17.15 11.45 21.03
N ASN A 217 17.87 10.63 20.27
CA ASN A 217 17.35 9.37 19.75
C ASN A 217 17.72 8.18 20.64
N ALA A 218 16.75 7.62 21.35
CA ALA A 218 16.94 6.51 22.29
C ALA A 218 17.38 5.17 21.64
N ASN A 219 17.39 5.10 20.30
CA ASN A 219 17.91 3.94 19.59
C ASN A 219 19.45 3.92 19.57
N TYR A 220 20.08 5.05 19.91
CA TYR A 220 21.51 5.14 20.09
C TYR A 220 21.81 5.29 21.57
N SER A 221 22.64 4.43 22.10
CA SER A 221 23.06 4.46 23.50
C SER A 221 24.49 4.02 23.56
N PHE A 222 25.29 4.67 24.39
CA PHE A 222 26.66 4.22 24.64
C PHE A 222 26.72 3.11 25.67
N GLU A 223 25.62 2.83 26.34
CA GLU A 223 25.55 1.82 27.40
C GLU A 223 25.87 0.43 26.86
N GLY A 224 26.78 -0.24 27.55
CA GLY A 224 27.17 -1.62 27.23
C GLY A 224 28.25 -1.75 26.15
N ALA A 225 28.77 -0.65 25.58
CA ALA A 225 29.97 -0.72 24.77
C ALA A 225 31.12 -1.26 25.59
N THR A 226 31.84 -2.25 25.08
CA THR A 226 32.95 -2.88 25.80
C THR A 226 34.28 -2.67 25.08
N PHE A 227 35.30 -2.39 25.87
CA PHE A 227 36.66 -2.15 25.39
C PHE A 227 37.63 -3.11 26.10
N GLY A 228 38.48 -3.76 25.35
CA GLY A 228 39.64 -4.45 25.88
C GLY A 228 40.80 -3.45 26.00
N VAL A 229 41.46 -3.48 27.17
CA VAL A 229 42.69 -2.75 27.44
C VAL A 229 43.82 -3.76 27.35
N TYR A 230 44.85 -3.50 26.54
CA TYR A 230 45.90 -4.43 26.22
C TYR A 230 47.29 -3.81 26.48
N SER A 231 48.24 -4.65 26.85
CA SER A 231 49.66 -4.24 26.99
C SER A 231 50.42 -4.18 25.67
N ASP A 232 49.91 -4.81 24.62
CA ASP A 232 50.59 -4.90 23.32
C ASP A 232 49.62 -4.45 22.18
N LYS A 233 50.25 -3.90 21.14
CA LYS A 233 49.52 -3.40 19.95
C LYS A 233 48.76 -4.48 19.17
N GLY A 234 49.17 -5.72 19.30
CA GLY A 234 48.52 -6.87 18.64
C GLY A 234 47.25 -7.33 19.40
N CYS A 235 46.97 -6.73 20.56
CA CYS A 235 45.83 -7.08 21.42
C CYS A 235 45.82 -8.57 21.84
N ASN A 236 47.01 -9.13 22.10
CA ASN A 236 47.13 -10.51 22.53
C ASN A 236 47.10 -10.67 24.05
N SER A 237 47.52 -9.63 24.79
CA SER A 237 47.65 -9.63 26.25
C SER A 237 46.64 -8.62 26.85
N GLN A 238 45.45 -9.11 27.12
CA GLN A 238 44.38 -8.27 27.68
C GLN A 238 44.64 -8.03 29.20
N LEU A 239 44.59 -6.78 29.60
CA LEU A 239 44.77 -6.34 31.00
C LEU A 239 43.42 -6.21 31.71
N ALA A 240 42.40 -5.66 30.99
CA ALA A 240 41.10 -5.43 31.54
C ALA A 240 40.03 -5.30 30.45
N THR A 241 38.79 -5.36 30.86
CA THR A 241 37.62 -4.97 30.06
C THR A 241 36.93 -3.76 30.72
N LEU A 242 36.67 -2.75 29.91
CA LEU A 242 35.91 -1.56 30.30
C LEU A 242 34.53 -1.64 29.68
N THR A 243 33.50 -1.19 30.40
CA THR A 243 32.13 -1.10 29.88
C THR A 243 31.65 0.35 30.07
N ALA A 244 31.14 0.95 28.98
CA ALA A 244 30.61 2.29 29.01
C ALA A 244 29.20 2.32 29.61
N ASP A 245 28.91 3.40 30.32
CA ASP A 245 27.54 3.73 30.79
C ASP A 245 26.75 4.48 29.70
N GLY A 246 25.51 4.85 30.02
CA GLY A 246 24.62 5.58 29.12
C GLY A 246 25.16 6.95 28.68
N ASN A 247 26.09 7.57 29.43
CA ASN A 247 26.75 8.79 29.05
C ASN A 247 28.00 8.56 28.17
N GLY A 248 28.38 7.30 28.01
CA GLY A 248 29.57 6.90 27.27
C GLY A 248 30.84 6.90 28.10
N ASP A 249 30.78 7.07 29.41
CA ASP A 249 31.90 6.99 30.32
C ASP A 249 32.11 5.57 30.82
N THR A 250 33.34 5.10 30.76
CA THR A 250 33.68 3.84 31.43
C THR A 250 34.18 4.13 32.84
N LYS A 251 34.12 3.12 33.69
CA LYS A 251 34.89 3.12 34.96
C LYS A 251 36.38 3.16 34.62
N GLU A 252 37.14 3.70 35.54
CA GLU A 252 38.61 3.69 35.45
C GLU A 252 39.12 2.29 35.72
N VAL A 253 40.16 1.89 35.00
CA VAL A 253 40.92 0.69 35.33
C VAL A 253 42.38 1.04 35.54
N GLU A 254 42.93 0.54 36.64
CA GLU A 254 44.34 0.73 36.91
C GLU A 254 45.18 -0.16 35.96
N VAL A 255 46.15 0.44 35.33
CA VAL A 255 47.08 -0.26 34.42
C VAL A 255 48.51 0.23 34.71
N LYS A 256 49.50 -0.50 34.26
CA LYS A 256 50.88 -0.07 34.30
C LYS A 256 51.02 1.22 33.48
N ALA A 257 51.76 2.20 34.03
CA ALA A 257 52.03 3.45 33.34
C ALA A 257 52.86 3.17 32.05
N GLY A 258 52.57 3.96 31.03
CA GLY A 258 53.11 3.82 29.69
C GLY A 258 52.03 3.70 28.63
N THR A 259 52.35 3.17 27.50
CA THR A 259 51.42 3.02 26.40
C THR A 259 50.61 1.73 26.58
N VAL A 260 49.32 1.86 26.73
CA VAL A 260 48.33 0.78 26.61
C VAL A 260 47.59 0.87 25.28
N TYR A 261 47.05 -0.23 24.86
CA TYR A 261 46.27 -0.27 23.61
C TYR A 261 44.82 -0.63 23.94
N ILE A 262 43.92 0.10 23.35
CA ILE A 262 42.48 -0.04 23.60
C ILE A 262 41.81 -0.37 22.28
N LYS A 263 41.02 -1.41 22.31
CA LYS A 263 40.25 -1.87 21.16
C LYS A 263 38.78 -2.08 21.61
N GLU A 264 37.86 -1.64 20.81
CA GLU A 264 36.46 -1.94 21.05
C GLU A 264 36.18 -3.43 20.78
N LEU A 265 35.51 -4.10 21.72
CA LEU A 265 35.14 -5.51 21.66
C LEU A 265 33.69 -5.71 21.21
N SER A 266 32.80 -4.82 21.69
CA SER A 266 31.41 -4.76 21.28
C SER A 266 30.98 -3.32 21.12
N ALA A 267 30.38 -3.02 19.98
CA ALA A 267 29.80 -1.72 19.74
C ALA A 267 28.58 -1.48 20.62
N PRO A 268 28.31 -0.27 21.03
CA PRO A 268 27.08 0.07 21.73
C PRO A 268 25.87 0.04 20.78
N LYS A 269 24.68 0.08 21.36
CA LYS A 269 23.43 0.08 20.61
C LYS A 269 23.39 1.21 19.58
N GLY A 270 23.09 0.85 18.34
CA GLY A 270 22.92 1.80 17.23
C GLY A 270 24.22 2.25 16.55
N TYR A 271 25.38 1.77 16.98
CA TYR A 271 26.67 2.15 16.40
C TYR A 271 27.36 0.99 15.68
N LYS A 272 28.27 1.34 14.79
CA LYS A 272 29.18 0.39 14.14
C LYS A 272 30.36 0.11 15.04
N LEU A 273 30.84 -1.14 15.07
CA LEU A 273 32.05 -1.50 15.81
C LEU A 273 33.26 -0.76 15.25
N ASP A 274 33.98 -0.03 16.09
CA ASP A 274 35.30 0.49 15.74
C ASP A 274 36.36 -0.58 15.98
N SER A 275 36.83 -1.21 14.94
CA SER A 275 37.89 -2.20 15.01
C SER A 275 39.29 -1.62 15.20
N THR A 276 39.41 -0.29 15.26
CA THR A 276 40.69 0.41 15.39
C THR A 276 41.33 0.11 16.74
N VAL A 277 42.65 -0.13 16.72
CA VAL A 277 43.44 -0.25 17.95
C VAL A 277 44.02 1.13 18.25
N HIS A 278 43.53 1.75 19.29
CA HIS A 278 43.98 3.05 19.78
C HIS A 278 45.10 2.91 20.79
N SER A 279 46.07 3.77 20.76
CA SER A 279 47.14 3.85 21.80
C SER A 279 46.76 4.95 22.78
N LEU A 280 46.90 4.65 24.08
CA LEU A 280 46.69 5.59 25.16
C LEU A 280 47.93 5.62 26.05
N ASN A 281 48.54 6.79 26.21
CA ASN A 281 49.64 6.95 27.14
C ASN A 281 49.12 7.26 28.56
N VAL A 282 49.39 6.38 29.49
CA VAL A 282 48.97 6.49 30.89
C VAL A 282 50.14 6.98 31.71
N GLU A 283 50.01 8.17 32.31
CA GLU A 283 50.99 8.72 33.24
C GLU A 283 50.77 8.19 34.63
N VAL A 284 51.87 8.09 35.39
CA VAL A 284 51.86 7.64 36.79
C VAL A 284 50.88 8.47 37.63
N GLY A 285 50.00 7.81 38.33
CA GLY A 285 49.03 8.46 39.26
C GLY A 285 47.97 9.31 38.63
N LYS A 286 47.85 9.33 37.28
CA LYS A 286 46.85 10.09 36.55
C LYS A 286 45.90 9.19 35.82
N THR A 287 44.73 9.72 35.58
CA THR A 287 43.75 9.05 34.74
C THR A 287 43.90 9.58 33.31
N ALA A 288 44.25 8.68 32.41
CA ALA A 288 44.25 8.98 30.99
C ALA A 288 42.86 8.59 30.39
N THR A 289 42.33 9.48 29.62
CA THR A 289 41.03 9.27 28.93
C THR A 289 41.26 9.18 27.44
N LEU A 290 40.82 8.06 26.86
CA LEU A 290 40.70 7.93 25.41
C LEU A 290 39.28 8.33 25.01
N THR A 291 39.14 9.31 24.17
CA THR A 291 37.84 9.62 23.52
C THR A 291 37.77 8.91 22.19
N VAL A 292 36.76 8.07 22.03
CA VAL A 292 36.49 7.31 20.78
C VAL A 292 35.11 7.74 20.28
N ALA A 293 35.07 8.14 19.03
CA ALA A 293 33.82 8.51 18.37
C ALA A 293 33.38 7.43 17.43
N ASP A 294 32.24 6.80 17.74
CA ASP A 294 31.68 5.78 16.86
C ASP A 294 30.81 6.37 15.78
N THR A 295 30.84 5.67 14.66
CA THR A 295 29.96 5.96 13.55
C THR A 295 28.59 5.37 13.83
N PRO A 296 27.53 6.21 13.89
CA PRO A 296 26.20 5.69 14.04
C PRO A 296 25.80 4.82 12.85
N LYS A 297 25.04 3.78 13.12
CA LYS A 297 24.33 3.05 12.08
C LYS A 297 23.20 3.91 11.58
N VAL A 298 23.12 4.05 10.30
CA VAL A 298 22.08 4.81 9.58
C VAL A 298 21.78 4.03 8.31
N THR A 299 20.61 4.24 7.74
CA THR A 299 20.35 3.74 6.40
C THR A 299 20.65 4.79 5.35
N GLU A 300 21.34 4.41 4.29
CA GLU A 300 21.44 5.14 3.02
C GLU A 300 20.35 4.66 2.04
N THR A 301 19.72 3.53 2.34
CA THR A 301 18.61 3.00 1.53
C THR A 301 17.39 3.86 1.81
N LEU A 302 17.02 4.67 0.85
CA LEU A 302 15.83 5.51 0.90
C LEU A 302 14.78 4.93 -0.03
N ILE A 303 13.52 5.27 0.25
CA ILE A 303 12.40 4.83 -0.55
C ILE A 303 12.26 5.72 -1.78
N ASP A 304 12.17 5.11 -2.95
CA ASP A 304 11.81 5.75 -4.21
C ASP A 304 10.31 5.55 -4.47
N LEU A 305 9.59 6.64 -4.63
CA LEU A 305 8.16 6.63 -4.91
C LEU A 305 7.92 6.93 -6.38
N PHE A 306 7.45 5.93 -7.13
CA PHE A 306 7.11 6.05 -8.53
C PHE A 306 5.61 6.30 -8.67
N LYS A 307 5.24 7.48 -9.12
CA LYS A 307 3.83 7.82 -9.32
C LYS A 307 3.29 7.15 -10.58
N ILE A 308 2.19 6.45 -10.44
CA ILE A 308 1.52 5.77 -11.54
C ILE A 308 0.01 6.06 -11.53
N ASP A 309 -0.60 5.90 -12.67
CA ASP A 309 -2.04 5.92 -12.80
C ASP A 309 -2.62 4.59 -12.30
N MET A 310 -3.59 4.64 -11.39
CA MET A 310 -4.17 3.45 -10.75
C MET A 310 -4.89 2.53 -11.74
N GLU A 311 -5.55 3.11 -12.74
CA GLU A 311 -6.40 2.34 -13.65
C GLU A 311 -5.58 1.64 -14.73
N THR A 312 -4.49 2.26 -15.17
CA THR A 312 -3.62 1.70 -16.22
C THR A 312 -2.42 0.95 -15.66
N GLY A 313 -2.06 1.19 -14.39
CA GLY A 313 -0.85 0.68 -13.77
C GLY A 313 0.44 1.23 -14.37
N LYS A 314 0.38 2.36 -15.11
CA LYS A 314 1.52 2.92 -15.85
C LYS A 314 1.95 4.28 -15.32
N SER A 315 3.20 4.64 -15.61
CA SER A 315 3.74 5.99 -15.41
C SER A 315 3.26 7.02 -16.45
N THR A 316 2.40 6.63 -17.36
CA THR A 316 1.81 7.54 -18.35
C THR A 316 0.48 8.08 -17.79
N PRO A 317 0.35 9.39 -17.55
CA PRO A 317 -0.91 9.98 -17.11
C PRO A 317 -1.99 9.86 -18.16
N GLN A 318 -3.24 9.89 -17.76
CA GLN A 318 -4.36 9.90 -18.67
C GLN A 318 -4.73 11.32 -19.10
N GLY A 319 -5.13 11.48 -20.36
CA GLY A 319 -5.68 12.72 -20.88
C GLY A 319 -4.75 13.93 -20.78
N THR A 320 -5.17 14.96 -20.07
CA THR A 320 -4.35 16.14 -19.74
C THR A 320 -3.92 16.17 -18.28
N ALA A 321 -4.14 15.06 -17.55
CA ALA A 321 -3.65 14.93 -16.19
C ALA A 321 -2.11 14.86 -16.16
N SER A 322 -1.55 15.05 -15.00
CA SER A 322 -0.11 14.95 -14.76
C SER A 322 0.15 14.05 -13.58
N LEU A 323 1.20 13.26 -13.62
CA LEU A 323 1.72 12.55 -12.46
C LEU A 323 2.84 13.32 -11.77
N GLU A 324 3.21 14.49 -12.32
CA GLU A 324 4.16 15.42 -11.71
C GLU A 324 3.46 16.32 -10.68
N GLY A 325 4.14 16.59 -9.56
CA GLY A 325 3.66 17.52 -8.54
C GLY A 325 2.79 16.88 -7.46
N ALA A 326 2.67 15.54 -7.41
CA ALA A 326 2.15 14.85 -6.23
C ALA A 326 3.06 15.14 -5.03
N GLU A 327 2.49 15.49 -3.87
CA GLU A 327 3.27 15.80 -2.68
C GLU A 327 3.16 14.70 -1.64
N PHE A 328 4.31 14.32 -1.09
CA PHE A 328 4.45 13.30 -0.06
C PHE A 328 5.01 13.90 1.21
N THR A 329 4.33 13.70 2.31
CA THR A 329 4.83 14.05 3.65
C THR A 329 5.52 12.84 4.25
N TRP A 330 6.79 13.01 4.55
CA TRP A 330 7.64 12.06 5.23
C TRP A 330 7.77 12.49 6.68
N SER A 331 7.55 11.59 7.60
CA SER A 331 7.73 11.86 9.03
C SER A 331 8.64 10.82 9.64
N TYR A 332 9.71 11.32 10.26
CA TYR A 332 10.66 10.49 10.98
C TYR A 332 10.44 10.62 12.48
N TYR A 333 10.47 9.49 13.18
CA TYR A 333 10.33 9.35 14.62
C TYR A 333 11.55 8.59 15.16
N ASP A 334 12.13 9.10 16.25
CA ASP A 334 13.31 8.57 16.92
C ASP A 334 13.06 7.36 17.83
N GLY A 335 11.99 6.65 17.63
CA GLY A 335 11.61 5.40 18.30
C GLY A 335 11.05 4.39 17.32
N TYR A 336 10.89 3.15 17.79
CA TYR A 336 10.23 2.08 17.04
C TYR A 336 8.74 2.08 17.37
N TYR A 337 7.94 2.51 16.42
CA TYR A 337 6.50 2.65 16.56
C TYR A 337 5.77 1.81 15.51
N ASN A 338 4.53 1.46 15.83
CA ASN A 338 3.56 0.95 14.87
C ASN A 338 2.46 2.00 14.64
N ALA A 339 1.49 1.70 13.79
CA ALA A 339 0.42 2.64 13.46
C ALA A 339 -0.44 3.06 14.67
N ASP A 340 -0.58 2.17 15.68
CA ASP A 340 -1.45 2.41 16.84
C ASP A 340 -0.81 3.29 17.91
N ASN A 341 0.52 3.34 17.97
CA ASN A 341 1.27 4.04 19.02
C ASN A 341 2.20 5.15 18.49
N LEU A 342 1.98 5.57 17.25
CA LEU A 342 2.79 6.62 16.63
C LEU A 342 2.62 7.95 17.38
N PRO A 343 3.71 8.64 17.77
CA PRO A 343 3.62 9.94 18.41
C PRO A 343 2.89 10.97 17.55
N ALA A 344 2.11 11.85 18.17
CA ALA A 344 1.38 12.90 17.47
C ALA A 344 2.30 13.92 16.75
N LYS A 345 3.56 14.02 17.19
CA LYS A 345 4.56 14.90 16.58
C LYS A 345 5.78 14.08 16.17
N ALA A 346 6.14 14.20 14.90
CA ALA A 346 7.37 13.63 14.38
C ALA A 346 8.61 14.37 14.87
N THR A 347 9.73 13.71 14.92
CA THR A 347 11.04 14.30 15.22
C THR A 347 11.50 15.22 14.08
N ARG A 348 11.28 14.80 12.84
CA ARG A 348 11.46 15.61 11.61
C ARG A 348 10.39 15.28 10.58
N THR A 349 10.08 16.28 9.78
CA THR A 349 9.15 16.14 8.65
C THR A 349 9.73 16.77 7.40
N TRP A 350 9.43 16.18 6.26
CA TRP A 350 9.76 16.70 4.93
C TRP A 350 8.56 16.54 4.02
N THR A 351 8.37 17.50 3.15
CA THR A 351 7.44 17.37 2.03
C THR A 351 8.26 17.33 0.74
N THR A 352 8.09 16.27 -0.02
CA THR A 352 8.69 16.11 -1.34
C THR A 352 7.60 16.07 -2.40
N LYS A 353 7.97 16.29 -3.65
CA LYS A 353 7.03 16.17 -4.78
C LYS A 353 7.60 15.28 -5.87
N THR A 354 6.70 14.73 -6.69
CA THR A 354 7.12 14.03 -7.89
C THR A 354 7.63 14.98 -8.96
N VAL A 355 8.72 14.59 -9.59
CA VAL A 355 9.29 15.23 -10.77
C VAL A 355 9.46 14.21 -11.89
N ALA A 356 9.41 14.66 -13.13
CA ALA A 356 9.62 13.82 -14.29
C ALA A 356 11.11 13.46 -14.45
N GLU A 357 11.42 12.18 -14.48
CA GLU A 357 12.76 11.65 -14.79
C GLU A 357 12.68 10.82 -16.08
N LYS A 358 13.74 10.88 -16.86
CA LYS A 358 13.79 10.18 -18.14
C LYS A 358 14.89 9.13 -18.12
N ASP A 359 14.49 7.90 -18.37
CA ASP A 359 15.42 6.78 -18.48
C ASP A 359 16.26 6.84 -19.78
N SER A 360 17.27 5.99 -19.84
CA SER A 360 18.17 5.90 -21.00
C SER A 360 17.46 5.48 -22.29
N ASP A 361 16.34 4.78 -22.22
CA ASP A 361 15.49 4.39 -23.35
C ASP A 361 14.46 5.46 -23.75
N GLY A 362 14.38 6.53 -22.94
CA GLY A 362 13.48 7.64 -23.17
C GLY A 362 12.16 7.56 -22.43
N THR A 363 11.90 6.52 -21.65
CA THR A 363 10.71 6.37 -20.80
C THR A 363 10.72 7.42 -19.69
N ILE A 364 9.57 8.06 -19.45
CA ILE A 364 9.39 9.05 -18.40
C ILE A 364 8.77 8.37 -17.20
N HIS A 365 9.42 8.53 -16.05
CA HIS A 365 8.90 8.18 -14.73
C HIS A 365 8.69 9.43 -13.89
N TYR A 366 7.70 9.41 -13.02
CA TYR A 366 7.43 10.50 -12.09
C TYR A 366 7.82 10.03 -10.70
N VAL A 367 8.91 10.55 -10.19
CA VAL A 367 9.58 10.02 -9.00
C VAL A 367 9.64 11.07 -7.91
N SER A 368 9.46 10.64 -6.67
CA SER A 368 9.74 11.42 -5.46
C SER A 368 10.69 10.66 -4.54
N ARG A 369 11.67 11.36 -3.97
CA ARG A 369 12.68 10.81 -3.04
C ARG A 369 12.95 11.80 -1.91
N LEU A 370 13.49 11.30 -0.82
CA LEU A 370 14.02 12.13 0.26
C LEU A 370 15.37 12.76 -0.14
N ALA A 371 15.33 13.72 -1.08
CA ALA A 371 16.51 14.46 -1.54
C ALA A 371 16.14 15.93 -1.84
N ASP A 372 17.14 16.80 -1.85
CA ASP A 372 16.94 18.24 -2.01
C ASP A 372 16.25 18.63 -3.31
N SER A 373 16.50 17.88 -4.40
CA SER A 373 15.88 18.13 -5.72
C SER A 373 14.37 17.89 -5.74
N TYR A 374 13.83 17.09 -4.81
CA TYR A 374 12.40 16.79 -4.71
C TYR A 374 11.70 17.54 -3.57
N LYS A 375 12.49 18.14 -2.66
CA LYS A 375 11.98 18.77 -1.44
C LYS A 375 11.21 20.04 -1.75
N VAL A 376 10.00 20.13 -1.23
CA VAL A 376 9.14 21.30 -1.26
C VAL A 376 9.30 22.13 0.02
N SER A 377 9.32 21.45 1.18
CA SER A 377 9.38 22.08 2.49
C SER A 377 9.87 21.11 3.57
N GLY A 378 10.00 21.58 4.79
CA GLY A 378 10.31 20.79 5.99
C GLY A 378 11.74 20.95 6.47
N ASP A 379 12.12 20.06 7.40
CA ASP A 379 13.40 20.11 8.12
C ASP A 379 14.62 19.86 7.21
N SER A 380 15.82 20.14 7.70
CA SER A 380 17.06 19.71 7.04
C SER A 380 17.14 18.18 7.03
N PHE A 381 17.75 17.59 6.01
CA PHE A 381 18.04 16.16 6.02
C PHE A 381 19.10 15.81 7.06
N TYR A 382 19.07 14.59 7.57
CA TYR A 382 20.24 14.03 8.24
C TYR A 382 21.29 13.70 7.18
N THR A 383 22.54 13.96 7.51
CA THR A 383 23.65 13.66 6.58
C THR A 383 24.75 12.89 7.28
N GLN A 384 25.36 11.94 6.59
CA GLN A 384 26.57 11.24 6.99
C GLN A 384 27.49 11.11 5.77
N ASP A 385 28.73 11.51 5.92
CA ASP A 385 29.74 11.49 4.82
C ASP A 385 29.27 12.21 3.53
N GLY A 386 28.46 13.25 3.69
CA GLY A 386 27.92 14.05 2.59
C GLY A 386 26.72 13.47 1.88
N LYS A 387 26.19 12.33 2.32
CA LYS A 387 24.96 11.70 1.81
C LYS A 387 23.78 11.92 2.74
N ASN A 388 22.59 12.01 2.19
CA ASN A 388 21.37 11.99 2.98
C ASN A 388 21.17 10.58 3.57
N VAL A 389 20.83 10.53 4.85
CA VAL A 389 20.62 9.30 5.58
C VAL A 389 19.42 9.42 6.51
N LEU A 390 18.90 8.30 6.98
CA LEU A 390 17.93 8.27 8.07
C LEU A 390 18.55 7.52 9.26
N PRO A 391 18.39 8.07 10.48
CA PRO A 391 18.74 7.38 11.72
C PRO A 391 17.86 6.18 11.99
N LEU A 392 18.26 5.38 13.00
CA LEU A 392 17.44 4.28 13.53
C LEU A 392 16.12 4.83 14.08
N GLY A 393 15.02 4.18 13.77
CA GLY A 393 13.70 4.62 14.19
C GLY A 393 12.60 4.25 13.22
N THR A 394 11.52 5.02 13.22
CA THR A 394 10.36 4.78 12.36
C THR A 394 10.26 5.90 11.32
N LEU A 395 10.02 5.51 10.09
CA LEU A 395 9.70 6.40 8.99
C LEU A 395 8.27 6.15 8.54
N THR A 396 7.52 7.22 8.33
CA THR A 396 6.24 7.15 7.64
C THR A 396 6.27 8.03 6.41
N VAL A 397 5.54 7.60 5.39
CA VAL A 397 5.26 8.41 4.21
C VAL A 397 3.79 8.35 3.86
N THR A 398 3.24 9.51 3.56
CA THR A 398 1.82 9.67 3.20
C THR A 398 1.75 10.63 2.01
N GLU A 399 1.00 10.27 1.02
CA GLU A 399 0.65 11.23 -0.02
C GLU A 399 -0.34 12.25 0.56
N THR A 400 0.02 13.53 0.49
CA THR A 400 -0.75 14.63 1.09
C THR A 400 -1.41 15.53 0.06
N LYS A 401 -1.01 15.38 -1.20
CA LYS A 401 -1.61 16.10 -2.31
C LYS A 401 -1.46 15.31 -3.59
N ALA A 402 -2.58 14.97 -4.21
CA ALA A 402 -2.58 14.35 -5.51
C ALA A 402 -2.03 15.30 -6.60
N PRO A 403 -1.47 14.77 -7.67
CA PRO A 403 -1.06 15.58 -8.81
C PRO A 403 -2.30 16.05 -9.62
N ASN A 404 -2.08 17.01 -10.49
CA ASN A 404 -3.17 17.61 -11.25
C ASN A 404 -3.94 16.57 -12.09
N GLY A 405 -5.25 16.54 -11.93
CA GLY A 405 -6.14 15.60 -12.63
C GLY A 405 -6.31 14.26 -11.93
N TYR A 406 -5.78 14.09 -10.73
CA TYR A 406 -5.92 12.89 -9.89
C TYR A 406 -6.57 13.19 -8.55
N LEU A 407 -7.04 12.16 -7.89
CA LEU A 407 -7.68 12.21 -6.57
C LEU A 407 -6.77 11.57 -5.53
N LEU A 408 -6.64 12.24 -4.40
CA LEU A 408 -5.93 11.70 -3.25
C LEU A 408 -6.71 10.54 -2.59
N ASP A 409 -8.03 10.53 -2.71
CA ASP A 409 -8.87 9.45 -2.20
C ASP A 409 -8.67 8.18 -3.03
N GLY A 410 -8.23 7.13 -2.36
CA GLY A 410 -7.94 5.85 -2.98
C GLY A 410 -6.46 5.63 -3.36
N ALA A 411 -5.56 6.55 -2.99
CA ALA A 411 -4.12 6.36 -3.19
C ALA A 411 -3.62 5.08 -2.50
N TYR A 412 -2.90 4.26 -3.26
CA TYR A 412 -2.27 3.03 -2.77
C TYR A 412 -0.78 3.06 -3.07
N MET A 413 0.00 2.61 -2.09
CA MET A 413 1.44 2.37 -2.24
C MET A 413 1.68 0.86 -2.32
N GLN A 414 2.51 0.43 -3.25
CA GLN A 414 2.85 -0.97 -3.48
C GLN A 414 4.33 -1.10 -3.75
N ALA A 415 5.03 -1.93 -2.97
CA ALA A 415 6.44 -2.21 -3.22
C ALA A 415 6.61 -3.02 -4.51
N ASP A 416 7.70 -2.76 -5.23
CA ASP A 416 8.07 -3.56 -6.40
C ASP A 416 8.23 -5.04 -6.01
N GLY A 417 7.63 -5.93 -6.82
CA GLY A 417 7.59 -7.36 -6.55
C GLY A 417 6.61 -7.82 -5.46
N SER A 418 5.86 -6.91 -4.81
CA SER A 418 4.81 -7.22 -3.82
C SER A 418 3.43 -7.20 -4.46
N SER A 419 2.52 -8.04 -3.95
CA SER A 419 1.08 -7.94 -4.22
C SER A 419 0.34 -7.12 -3.14
N GLU A 420 1.00 -6.76 -2.04
CA GLU A 420 0.40 -6.02 -0.94
C GLU A 420 0.24 -4.54 -1.32
N GLN A 421 -0.98 -4.03 -1.16
CA GLN A 421 -1.31 -2.61 -1.35
C GLN A 421 -1.52 -1.94 0.00
N ILE A 422 -0.79 -0.85 0.23
CA ILE A 422 -0.85 -0.07 1.46
C ILE A 422 -1.68 1.17 1.19
N LYS A 423 -2.80 1.31 1.89
CA LYS A 423 -3.66 2.48 1.78
C LYS A 423 -3.28 3.54 2.81
N GLY A 424 -3.12 4.77 2.34
CA GLY A 424 -2.85 5.94 3.19
C GLY A 424 -1.39 6.06 3.60
N THR A 425 -1.07 5.85 4.87
CA THR A 425 0.28 6.02 5.40
C THR A 425 1.05 4.71 5.38
N TYR A 426 2.16 4.68 4.66
CA TYR A 426 3.16 3.61 4.79
C TYR A 426 4.05 3.88 6.00
N LEU A 427 4.24 2.86 6.79
CA LEU A 427 5.12 2.89 7.95
C LEU A 427 6.19 1.81 7.80
N THR A 428 7.44 2.21 8.01
CA THR A 428 8.58 1.30 8.01
C THR A 428 9.55 1.67 9.13
N GLN A 429 10.46 0.77 9.43
CA GLN A 429 11.46 0.98 10.47
C GLN A 429 12.87 0.83 9.92
N ILE A 430 13.77 1.63 10.43
CA ILE A 430 15.21 1.47 10.26
C ILE A 430 15.69 0.66 11.47
N SER A 431 16.06 -0.60 11.23
CA SER A 431 16.40 -1.56 12.27
C SER A 431 17.68 -1.20 13.02
N GLU A 432 17.94 -1.90 14.11
CA GLU A 432 19.19 -1.74 14.89
C GLU A 432 20.46 -2.03 14.09
N ASP A 433 20.36 -2.75 12.99
CA ASP A 433 21.47 -3.00 12.06
C ASP A 433 21.70 -1.84 11.08
N GLY A 434 20.83 -0.84 11.08
CA GLY A 434 20.85 0.28 10.16
C GLY A 434 20.22 -0.05 8.81
N GLU A 435 19.43 -1.08 8.73
CA GLU A 435 18.73 -1.49 7.51
C GLU A 435 17.29 -0.98 7.52
N LEU A 436 16.84 -0.47 6.39
CA LEU A 436 15.45 -0.10 6.18
C LEU A 436 14.63 -1.39 5.93
N ALA A 437 13.59 -1.59 6.71
CA ALA A 437 12.64 -2.66 6.46
C ALA A 437 11.81 -2.34 5.21
N VAL A 438 12.14 -2.97 4.10
CA VAL A 438 11.44 -2.80 2.82
C VAL A 438 10.60 -4.03 2.49
N LEU A 439 9.42 -3.81 1.92
CA LEU A 439 8.57 -4.90 1.47
C LEU A 439 9.17 -5.56 0.23
N SER A 440 9.05 -6.87 0.14
CA SER A 440 9.55 -7.67 -1.00
C SER A 440 11.04 -7.48 -1.32
N GLY A 441 11.81 -6.90 -0.39
CA GLY A 441 13.24 -6.64 -0.59
C GLY A 441 13.55 -5.48 -1.55
N SER A 442 12.55 -4.66 -1.89
CA SER A 442 12.69 -3.50 -2.78
C SER A 442 12.44 -2.20 -2.03
N ASN A 443 13.26 -1.18 -2.30
CA ASN A 443 13.00 0.19 -1.84
C ASN A 443 12.23 1.04 -2.88
N GLN A 444 11.80 0.44 -3.97
CA GLN A 444 10.99 1.08 -4.99
C GLN A 444 9.51 0.77 -4.78
N TYR A 445 8.71 1.81 -4.76
CA TYR A 445 7.26 1.72 -4.52
C TYR A 445 6.51 2.46 -5.60
N SER A 446 5.55 1.78 -6.21
CA SER A 446 4.55 2.43 -7.04
C SER A 446 3.49 3.07 -6.14
N VAL A 447 3.19 4.34 -6.38
CA VAL A 447 2.09 5.06 -5.72
C VAL A 447 1.06 5.40 -6.77
N SER A 448 -0.11 4.79 -6.64
CA SER A 448 -1.18 4.95 -7.62
C SER A 448 -2.26 5.89 -7.11
N ASP A 449 -2.71 6.79 -7.98
CA ASP A 449 -3.88 7.61 -7.74
C ASP A 449 -4.96 7.33 -8.79
N LYS A 450 -6.20 7.52 -8.36
CA LYS A 450 -7.34 7.46 -9.25
C LYS A 450 -7.44 8.75 -10.05
N VAL A 451 -7.51 8.63 -11.37
CA VAL A 451 -7.74 9.79 -12.23
C VAL A 451 -9.14 10.38 -11.98
N ILE A 452 -9.22 11.69 -11.95
CA ILE A 452 -10.50 12.42 -11.93
C ILE A 452 -11.32 11.98 -13.13
N ARG A 453 -12.58 11.66 -12.89
CA ARG A 453 -13.53 11.28 -13.93
C ARG A 453 -14.76 12.13 -13.90
N GLY A 454 -15.30 12.34 -15.07
CA GLY A 454 -16.55 13.08 -15.25
C GLY A 454 -17.39 12.52 -16.37
N GLY A 455 -18.47 13.20 -16.62
CA GLY A 455 -19.36 12.88 -17.71
C GLY A 455 -19.68 14.12 -18.54
N VAL A 456 -20.48 13.91 -19.56
CA VAL A 456 -21.01 14.99 -20.41
C VAL A 456 -22.49 14.75 -20.67
N LYS A 457 -23.21 15.83 -20.78
CA LYS A 457 -24.63 15.83 -21.12
C LYS A 457 -24.88 16.89 -22.21
N ILE A 458 -25.53 16.51 -23.29
CA ILE A 458 -25.78 17.34 -24.44
C ILE A 458 -27.25 17.34 -24.81
N GLN A 459 -27.78 18.47 -25.30
CA GLN A 459 -29.12 18.62 -25.79
C GLN A 459 -29.16 18.71 -27.29
N LYS A 460 -30.00 17.91 -27.92
CA LYS A 460 -30.37 18.03 -29.33
C LYS A 460 -31.53 19.00 -29.51
N ARG A 461 -31.44 19.84 -30.53
CA ARG A 461 -32.49 20.83 -30.83
C ARG A 461 -32.77 20.88 -32.33
N ASP A 462 -33.98 21.28 -32.63
CA ASP A 462 -34.40 21.64 -33.98
C ASP A 462 -33.76 22.97 -34.41
N LEU A 463 -33.23 23.00 -35.66
CA LEU A 463 -32.56 24.19 -36.17
C LEU A 463 -33.54 25.33 -36.51
N GLU A 464 -34.77 25.02 -36.92
CA GLU A 464 -35.77 26.04 -37.35
C GLU A 464 -36.40 26.69 -36.11
N THR A 465 -36.89 25.90 -35.17
CA THR A 465 -37.60 26.40 -33.98
C THR A 465 -36.66 26.79 -32.84
N LYS A 466 -35.45 26.29 -32.85
CA LYS A 466 -34.49 26.37 -31.71
C LYS A 466 -35.00 25.67 -30.47
N ASP A 467 -36.01 24.82 -30.56
CA ASP A 467 -36.62 24.12 -29.44
C ASP A 467 -36.03 22.73 -29.25
N THR A 468 -36.33 22.14 -28.10
CA THR A 468 -36.02 20.74 -27.72
C THR A 468 -37.07 19.76 -28.17
N LYS A 469 -38.14 20.27 -28.83
CA LYS A 469 -39.18 19.45 -29.42
C LYS A 469 -38.89 19.28 -30.91
N ALA A 470 -39.09 18.06 -31.38
CA ALA A 470 -39.08 17.77 -32.81
C ALA A 470 -40.33 18.30 -33.46
N GLN A 471 -40.30 18.55 -34.76
CA GLN A 471 -41.42 18.94 -35.59
C GLN A 471 -41.97 17.74 -36.36
N GLY A 472 -43.25 17.73 -36.69
CA GLY A 472 -43.88 16.62 -37.39
C GLY A 472 -43.68 15.27 -36.68
N SER A 473 -43.52 14.22 -37.45
CA SER A 473 -43.23 12.89 -36.95
C SER A 473 -41.74 12.63 -36.71
N ALA A 474 -40.90 13.63 -36.92
CA ALA A 474 -39.48 13.52 -36.64
C ALA A 474 -39.19 13.35 -35.15
N THR A 475 -38.08 12.83 -34.81
CA THR A 475 -37.65 12.69 -33.41
C THR A 475 -36.27 13.30 -33.24
N LEU A 476 -36.01 13.79 -32.01
CA LEU A 476 -34.66 14.13 -31.56
C LEU A 476 -33.97 12.94 -30.82
N GLN A 477 -34.73 11.87 -30.61
CA GLN A 477 -34.26 10.62 -30.04
C GLN A 477 -33.33 9.90 -31.05
N TYR A 478 -32.45 9.07 -30.51
CA TYR A 478 -31.50 8.25 -31.31
C TYR A 478 -30.51 9.05 -32.15
N THR A 479 -30.28 10.34 -31.84
CA THR A 479 -29.11 11.05 -32.38
C THR A 479 -27.85 10.43 -31.79
N GLU A 480 -26.92 10.00 -32.63
CA GLU A 480 -25.66 9.43 -32.17
C GLU A 480 -24.56 10.48 -32.16
N PHE A 481 -23.82 10.50 -31.02
CA PHE A 481 -22.65 11.35 -30.86
C PHE A 481 -21.42 10.51 -30.59
N ASN A 482 -20.34 10.81 -31.26
CA ASN A 482 -19.01 10.33 -30.90
C ASN A 482 -18.41 11.29 -29.88
N ILE A 483 -17.91 10.77 -28.79
CA ILE A 483 -17.01 11.47 -27.89
C ILE A 483 -15.59 11.09 -28.30
N ILE A 484 -14.82 12.07 -28.73
CA ILE A 484 -13.48 11.91 -29.32
C ILE A 484 -12.46 12.47 -28.35
N SER A 485 -11.40 11.73 -28.08
CA SER A 485 -10.29 12.22 -27.26
C SER A 485 -9.47 13.26 -28.03
N LEU A 486 -9.25 14.43 -27.42
CA LEU A 486 -8.32 15.46 -27.92
C LEU A 486 -6.97 15.42 -27.22
N ASN A 487 -6.76 14.45 -26.36
CA ASN A 487 -5.62 14.37 -25.46
C ASN A 487 -4.40 13.76 -26.12
N ASP A 488 -3.23 14.32 -25.82
CA ASP A 488 -1.95 13.77 -26.30
C ASP A 488 -1.60 12.46 -25.59
N SER A 489 -1.94 12.33 -24.28
CA SER A 489 -1.85 11.08 -23.56
C SER A 489 -3.12 10.25 -23.73
N PRO A 490 -3.00 8.92 -23.82
CA PRO A 490 -4.17 8.03 -23.92
C PRO A 490 -5.12 8.14 -22.72
N VAL A 491 -6.39 7.83 -22.95
CA VAL A 491 -7.42 7.78 -21.90
C VAL A 491 -8.01 6.38 -21.80
N LEU A 492 -8.21 5.88 -20.60
CA LEU A 492 -8.83 4.58 -20.34
C LEU A 492 -10.34 4.76 -20.18
N VAL A 493 -11.12 4.24 -21.08
CA VAL A 493 -12.59 4.29 -21.02
C VAL A 493 -13.13 2.87 -21.16
N GLU A 494 -13.93 2.42 -20.20
CA GLU A 494 -14.54 1.07 -20.17
C GLU A 494 -13.51 -0.05 -20.42
N GLY A 495 -12.33 0.06 -19.79
CA GLY A 495 -11.27 -0.96 -19.86
C GLY A 495 -10.44 -0.94 -21.15
N LYS A 496 -10.66 0.02 -22.05
CA LYS A 496 -9.88 0.16 -23.28
C LYS A 496 -9.18 1.53 -23.35
N LEU A 497 -7.91 1.51 -23.75
CA LEU A 497 -7.12 2.72 -23.98
C LEU A 497 -7.44 3.30 -25.38
N TYR A 498 -7.63 4.61 -25.41
CA TYR A 498 -7.89 5.38 -26.62
C TYR A 498 -6.86 6.49 -26.78
N SER A 499 -6.32 6.60 -27.97
CA SER A 499 -5.37 7.64 -28.36
C SER A 499 -6.09 8.92 -28.83
N LYS A 500 -5.30 9.96 -29.10
CA LYS A 500 -5.82 11.22 -29.66
C LYS A 500 -6.59 10.97 -30.96
N ASN A 501 -7.70 11.64 -31.12
CA ASN A 501 -8.64 11.58 -32.23
C ASN A 501 -9.39 10.23 -32.38
N GLU A 502 -9.29 9.34 -31.40
CA GLU A 502 -10.13 8.15 -31.37
C GLU A 502 -11.47 8.43 -30.67
N THR A 503 -12.52 7.76 -31.13
CA THR A 503 -13.84 7.78 -30.47
C THR A 503 -13.79 6.91 -29.22
N VAL A 504 -13.87 7.56 -28.06
CA VAL A 504 -13.80 6.89 -26.75
C VAL A 504 -15.14 6.30 -26.33
N LYS A 505 -16.23 6.95 -26.75
CA LYS A 505 -17.59 6.49 -26.46
C LYS A 505 -18.53 6.99 -27.54
N LYS A 506 -19.56 6.20 -27.81
CA LYS A 506 -20.77 6.65 -28.53
C LYS A 506 -21.90 6.80 -27.53
N ILE A 507 -22.62 7.90 -27.62
CA ILE A 507 -23.82 8.16 -26.84
C ILE A 507 -24.98 8.48 -27.77
N GLN A 508 -26.18 8.27 -27.26
CA GLN A 508 -27.37 8.44 -28.04
C GLN A 508 -28.42 9.20 -27.23
N THR A 509 -29.17 10.09 -27.90
CA THR A 509 -30.24 10.87 -27.25
C THR A 509 -31.44 10.01 -26.88
N GLY A 510 -31.98 10.25 -25.71
CA GLY A 510 -33.30 9.78 -25.28
C GLY A 510 -34.45 10.53 -25.95
N ILE A 511 -35.68 10.22 -25.47
CA ILE A 511 -36.92 10.84 -25.96
C ILE A 511 -36.95 12.34 -25.69
N ASP A 512 -36.25 12.80 -24.68
CA ASP A 512 -36.10 14.22 -24.31
C ASP A 512 -35.05 14.97 -25.17
N GLY A 513 -34.45 14.27 -26.15
CA GLY A 513 -33.39 14.82 -26.99
C GLY A 513 -32.09 15.04 -26.22
N ILE A 514 -31.90 14.43 -25.03
CA ILE A 514 -30.67 14.51 -24.24
C ILE A 514 -29.87 13.21 -24.42
N ALA A 515 -28.58 13.36 -24.64
CA ALA A 515 -27.62 12.30 -24.54
C ALA A 515 -26.67 12.60 -23.37
N SER A 516 -26.35 11.61 -22.55
CA SER A 516 -25.46 11.78 -21.40
C SER A 516 -24.61 10.53 -21.16
N THR A 517 -23.49 10.72 -20.52
CA THR A 517 -22.69 9.63 -19.94
C THR A 517 -22.92 9.55 -18.44
N SER A 518 -22.43 8.50 -17.80
CA SER A 518 -22.24 8.49 -16.34
C SER A 518 -21.20 9.55 -15.93
N ALA A 519 -21.24 9.97 -14.69
CA ALA A 519 -20.34 10.98 -14.13
C ALA A 519 -18.90 10.48 -13.89
N ASP A 520 -18.65 9.20 -14.15
CA ASP A 520 -17.37 8.52 -13.93
C ASP A 520 -16.76 7.93 -15.22
N LEU A 521 -17.35 8.25 -16.40
CA LEU A 521 -16.94 7.62 -17.65
C LEU A 521 -15.60 8.14 -18.17
N LEU A 522 -15.45 9.46 -18.26
CA LEU A 522 -14.35 10.11 -18.98
C LEU A 522 -13.26 10.57 -18.00
N PRO A 523 -12.00 10.17 -18.21
CA PRO A 523 -10.88 10.68 -17.43
C PRO A 523 -10.68 12.19 -17.61
N TYR A 524 -9.93 12.80 -16.68
CA TYR A 524 -9.48 14.19 -16.76
C TYR A 524 -8.84 14.49 -18.11
N GLY A 525 -9.38 15.48 -18.85
CA GLY A 525 -8.85 15.81 -20.17
C GLY A 525 -9.83 16.56 -21.05
N ASN A 526 -9.44 16.69 -22.30
CA ASN A 526 -10.16 17.43 -23.32
C ASN A 526 -10.80 16.48 -24.32
N TYR A 527 -12.02 16.76 -24.65
CA TYR A 527 -12.83 15.93 -25.53
C TYR A 527 -13.60 16.76 -26.54
N ARG A 528 -13.93 16.12 -27.64
CA ARG A 528 -14.84 16.66 -28.65
C ARG A 528 -16.07 15.80 -28.75
N LEU A 529 -17.20 16.42 -28.75
CA LEU A 529 -18.48 15.78 -29.02
C LEU A 529 -18.88 16.12 -30.46
N GLU A 530 -19.04 15.09 -31.29
CA GLU A 530 -19.38 15.24 -32.69
C GLU A 530 -20.55 14.33 -33.04
N GLU A 531 -21.53 14.86 -33.72
CA GLU A 531 -22.68 14.11 -34.23
C GLU A 531 -22.25 13.15 -35.33
N SER A 532 -22.45 11.85 -35.15
CA SER A 532 -22.15 10.81 -36.14
C SER A 532 -23.36 10.34 -36.93
N LYS A 533 -24.55 10.53 -36.35
CA LYS A 533 -25.79 10.18 -37.01
C LYS A 533 -26.92 11.11 -36.56
N ALA A 534 -27.53 11.76 -37.52
CA ALA A 534 -28.72 12.58 -37.28
C ALA A 534 -29.91 11.70 -36.81
N PRO A 535 -30.81 12.27 -36.02
CA PRO A 535 -32.03 11.58 -35.64
C PRO A 535 -32.98 11.46 -36.83
N GLU A 536 -33.93 10.56 -36.69
CA GLU A 536 -34.90 10.34 -37.75
C GLU A 536 -35.67 11.60 -38.10
N GLY A 537 -35.83 11.85 -39.36
CA GLY A 537 -36.48 13.07 -39.86
C GLY A 537 -35.57 14.28 -39.99
N TYR A 538 -34.33 14.22 -39.55
CA TYR A 538 -33.36 15.33 -39.62
C TYR A 538 -32.20 15.08 -40.57
N LEU A 539 -31.51 16.16 -40.93
CA LEU A 539 -30.23 16.15 -41.68
C LEU A 539 -29.08 16.41 -40.72
N THR A 540 -27.90 15.99 -41.09
CA THR A 540 -26.67 16.34 -40.34
C THR A 540 -26.29 17.84 -40.50
N ASP A 541 -26.89 18.52 -41.49
CA ASP A 541 -26.63 19.93 -41.73
C ASP A 541 -26.95 20.79 -40.50
N GLY A 542 -25.98 21.62 -40.10
CA GLY A 542 -26.08 22.50 -38.93
C GLY A 542 -25.48 21.92 -37.66
N ALA A 543 -25.15 20.63 -37.62
CA ALA A 543 -24.46 20.02 -36.51
C ALA A 543 -23.02 20.57 -36.41
N LYS A 544 -22.68 21.14 -35.26
CA LYS A 544 -21.33 21.62 -34.94
C LYS A 544 -20.74 20.76 -33.88
N ALA A 545 -19.49 20.38 -34.05
CA ALA A 545 -18.73 19.74 -33.01
C ALA A 545 -18.51 20.70 -31.80
N ILE A 546 -18.50 20.16 -30.59
CA ILE A 546 -18.35 20.92 -29.35
C ILE A 546 -17.19 20.34 -28.55
N ASP A 547 -16.22 21.18 -28.22
CA ASP A 547 -15.11 20.81 -27.37
C ASP A 547 -15.50 21.08 -25.91
N PHE A 548 -15.12 20.14 -25.00
CA PHE A 548 -15.35 20.26 -23.57
C PHE A 548 -14.20 19.62 -22.80
N SER A 549 -14.13 19.91 -21.50
CA SER A 549 -13.07 19.39 -20.63
C SER A 549 -13.65 18.74 -19.39
N ILE A 550 -13.10 17.65 -18.97
CA ILE A 550 -13.32 17.03 -17.66
C ILE A 550 -12.23 17.51 -16.72
N THR A 551 -12.62 18.24 -15.66
CA THR A 551 -11.72 18.87 -14.69
C THR A 551 -12.10 18.64 -13.24
N GLU A 552 -13.29 18.13 -12.95
CA GLU A 552 -13.83 17.91 -11.62
C GLU A 552 -14.41 16.48 -11.51
N ASP A 553 -14.08 15.81 -10.40
CA ASP A 553 -14.51 14.43 -10.19
C ASP A 553 -16.04 14.32 -9.96
N GLY A 554 -16.61 13.27 -10.54
CA GLY A 554 -18.04 12.99 -10.43
C GLY A 554 -18.95 14.03 -11.06
N LYS A 555 -18.43 14.99 -11.81
CA LYS A 555 -19.20 16.06 -12.43
C LYS A 555 -19.60 15.73 -13.87
N ILE A 556 -20.83 16.01 -14.19
CA ILE A 556 -21.32 15.99 -15.58
C ILE A 556 -21.23 17.40 -16.15
N VAL A 557 -20.42 17.56 -17.19
CA VAL A 557 -20.34 18.79 -17.98
C VAL A 557 -21.67 18.98 -18.70
N ASP A 558 -22.37 20.03 -18.36
CA ASP A 558 -23.71 20.31 -18.91
C ASP A 558 -23.62 21.22 -20.13
N LEU A 559 -23.85 20.63 -21.31
CA LEU A 559 -23.90 21.29 -22.61
C LEU A 559 -25.33 21.41 -23.13
N THR A 560 -26.32 21.48 -22.23
CA THR A 560 -27.75 21.53 -22.65
C THR A 560 -28.30 22.92 -22.92
N ASP A 561 -27.55 23.97 -22.61
CA ASP A 561 -27.98 25.34 -22.95
C ASP A 561 -27.99 25.60 -24.44
N LYS A 562 -28.64 26.69 -24.85
CA LYS A 562 -28.84 27.03 -26.28
C LYS A 562 -27.52 27.31 -27.03
N SER A 563 -26.46 27.73 -26.35
CA SER A 563 -25.18 28.08 -27.00
C SER A 563 -24.34 26.81 -27.29
N HIS A 564 -24.53 25.79 -26.47
CA HIS A 564 -23.79 24.50 -26.57
C HIS A 564 -24.61 23.36 -27.19
N SER A 565 -25.92 23.57 -27.42
CA SER A 565 -26.79 22.55 -28.04
C SER A 565 -26.41 22.30 -29.50
N VAL A 566 -26.65 21.09 -29.97
CA VAL A 566 -26.45 20.70 -31.36
C VAL A 566 -27.75 20.75 -32.11
N TYR A 567 -27.75 21.44 -33.25
CA TYR A 567 -28.93 21.74 -34.04
C TYR A 567 -28.88 20.98 -35.36
N ASN A 568 -30.02 20.37 -35.75
CA ASN A 568 -30.16 19.81 -37.11
C ASN A 568 -31.35 20.39 -37.82
N GLN A 569 -31.21 20.48 -39.13
CA GLN A 569 -32.30 20.90 -40.01
C GLN A 569 -33.26 19.73 -40.19
N ILE A 570 -34.54 19.95 -39.93
CA ILE A 570 -35.58 18.98 -40.23
C ILE A 570 -35.68 18.77 -41.75
N LYS A 571 -35.94 17.54 -42.19
CA LYS A 571 -36.25 17.26 -43.59
C LYS A 571 -37.57 17.84 -43.96
N ARG A 572 -37.64 18.48 -45.11
CA ARG A 572 -38.85 19.03 -45.66
C ARG A 572 -38.98 18.60 -47.14
N GLY A 573 -40.19 18.34 -47.50
CA GLY A 573 -40.53 17.99 -48.87
C GLY A 573 -41.79 18.71 -49.39
N ASP A 574 -42.19 18.36 -50.54
CA ASP A 574 -43.40 18.85 -51.17
C ASP A 574 -44.21 17.73 -51.79
N ILE A 575 -45.46 18.01 -52.09
CA ILE A 575 -46.32 17.08 -52.85
C ILE A 575 -46.91 17.78 -54.05
N GLU A 576 -47.15 17.04 -55.14
CA GLU A 576 -47.85 17.49 -56.30
C GLU A 576 -48.73 16.37 -56.86
N GLY A 577 -49.76 16.75 -57.62
CA GLY A 577 -50.65 15.81 -58.22
C GLY A 577 -51.60 16.43 -59.27
N VAL A 578 -52.27 15.51 -59.95
CA VAL A 578 -53.24 15.89 -61.01
C VAL A 578 -54.60 15.28 -60.65
N LYS A 579 -55.64 16.06 -60.60
CA LYS A 579 -57.02 15.62 -60.38
C LYS A 579 -57.77 15.48 -61.72
N ILE A 580 -58.35 14.30 -61.87
CA ILE A 580 -59.25 14.03 -63.02
C ILE A 580 -60.59 13.50 -62.53
N GLY A 581 -61.67 13.72 -63.37
CA GLY A 581 -62.99 13.20 -63.09
C GLY A 581 -63.15 11.74 -63.48
N ALA A 582 -63.91 10.98 -62.73
CA ALA A 582 -64.20 9.55 -62.97
C ALA A 582 -64.81 9.36 -64.36
N GLY A 583 -64.30 8.35 -65.13
CA GLY A 583 -64.82 7.92 -66.42
C GLY A 583 -64.59 8.85 -67.60
N THR A 584 -64.31 10.12 -67.31
CA THR A 584 -64.11 11.13 -68.43
C THR A 584 -62.67 11.54 -68.64
N HIS A 585 -61.78 11.27 -67.66
CA HIS A 585 -60.37 11.70 -67.62
C HIS A 585 -60.17 13.24 -67.75
N LYS A 586 -61.24 14.01 -67.58
CA LYS A 586 -61.19 15.49 -67.65
C LYS A 586 -60.50 16.05 -66.42
N ARG A 587 -59.56 16.94 -66.59
CA ARG A 587 -58.86 17.67 -65.53
C ARG A 587 -59.82 18.60 -64.78
N LEU A 588 -59.86 18.56 -63.46
CA LEU A 588 -60.76 19.36 -62.59
C LEU A 588 -60.00 20.52 -61.94
N ALA A 589 -60.39 21.76 -62.32
CA ALA A 589 -59.82 22.97 -61.73
C ALA A 589 -60.57 23.45 -60.47
N GLY A 590 -59.90 24.01 -59.48
CA GLY A 590 -60.49 24.55 -58.26
C GLY A 590 -60.91 23.52 -57.24
N VAL A 591 -60.42 22.30 -57.33
CA VAL A 591 -60.65 21.25 -56.34
C VAL A 591 -59.68 21.47 -55.19
N PRO A 592 -60.17 21.66 -53.92
CA PRO A 592 -59.37 21.84 -52.75
C PRO A 592 -58.96 20.48 -52.16
N PHE A 593 -57.68 20.35 -51.83
CA PHE A 593 -57.14 19.22 -51.06
C PHE A 593 -56.65 19.75 -49.73
N ARG A 594 -57.20 19.16 -48.63
CA ARG A 594 -56.70 19.41 -47.28
C ARG A 594 -55.52 18.48 -47.04
N ILE A 595 -54.45 19.09 -46.68
CA ILE A 595 -53.23 18.36 -46.26
C ILE A 595 -53.16 18.47 -44.74
N THR A 596 -53.28 17.36 -43.98
CA THR A 596 -53.29 17.36 -42.54
C THR A 596 -52.15 16.56 -42.00
N SER A 597 -51.26 17.13 -41.17
CA SER A 597 -50.23 16.41 -40.47
C SER A 597 -50.89 15.42 -39.48
N LYS A 598 -50.51 14.17 -39.57
CA LYS A 598 -51.03 13.11 -38.62
C LYS A 598 -50.45 13.27 -37.23
N THR A 599 -49.27 13.88 -37.12
CA THR A 599 -48.60 14.08 -35.84
C THR A 599 -49.09 15.32 -35.09
N THR A 600 -49.24 16.44 -35.80
CA THR A 600 -49.54 17.72 -35.17
C THR A 600 -51.03 18.12 -35.30
N GLY A 601 -51.75 17.54 -36.26
CA GLY A 601 -53.09 17.97 -36.60
C GLY A 601 -53.16 19.31 -37.41
N GLU A 602 -52.01 19.92 -37.67
CA GLU A 602 -51.94 21.14 -38.49
C GLU A 602 -52.39 20.83 -39.89
N SER A 603 -53.16 21.69 -40.49
CA SER A 603 -53.71 21.49 -41.79
C SER A 603 -53.66 22.74 -42.67
N HIS A 604 -53.41 22.55 -43.97
CA HIS A 604 -53.43 23.59 -44.98
C HIS A 604 -54.16 23.09 -46.22
N ILE A 605 -54.69 24.03 -47.03
CA ILE A 605 -55.44 23.68 -48.21
C ILE A 605 -54.63 24.11 -49.43
N VAL A 606 -54.43 23.19 -50.38
CA VAL A 606 -53.90 23.44 -51.70
C VAL A 606 -55.01 23.25 -52.75
N VAL A 607 -55.08 24.08 -53.80
CA VAL A 607 -56.19 24.06 -54.73
C VAL A 607 -55.63 23.79 -56.14
N THR A 608 -56.32 22.93 -56.92
CA THR A 608 -55.93 22.63 -58.29
C THR A 608 -56.10 23.85 -59.20
N ASP A 609 -55.13 24.02 -60.10
CA ASP A 609 -55.17 25.11 -61.17
C ASP A 609 -56.10 24.75 -62.30
N LYS A 610 -56.08 25.61 -63.30
CA LYS A 610 -56.88 25.42 -64.57
C LYS A 610 -56.54 24.11 -65.30
N ASN A 611 -55.39 23.51 -65.08
CA ASN A 611 -54.98 22.24 -65.68
C ASN A 611 -55.24 21.05 -64.76
N GLY A 612 -55.98 21.25 -63.63
CA GLY A 612 -56.20 20.23 -62.58
C GLY A 612 -54.93 19.81 -61.79
N GLN A 613 -53.89 20.62 -61.88
CA GLN A 613 -52.63 20.35 -61.15
C GLN A 613 -52.61 21.11 -59.84
N PHE A 614 -51.98 20.51 -58.82
CA PHE A 614 -51.67 21.20 -57.60
C PHE A 614 -50.23 20.83 -57.15
N SER A 615 -49.56 21.75 -56.46
CA SER A 615 -48.25 21.49 -55.84
C SER A 615 -48.07 22.39 -54.61
N THR A 616 -47.33 21.89 -53.58
CA THR A 616 -46.94 22.69 -52.43
C THR A 616 -45.56 23.35 -52.63
N ALA A 617 -44.82 23.00 -53.71
CA ALA A 617 -43.49 23.51 -53.95
C ALA A 617 -43.47 25.04 -54.22
N SER A 618 -42.43 25.72 -53.69
CA SER A 618 -42.21 27.18 -53.89
C SER A 618 -42.10 27.63 -55.33
N SER A 619 -41.69 26.72 -56.24
CA SER A 619 -41.70 26.93 -57.67
C SER A 619 -43.10 27.06 -58.26
N TRP A 620 -44.13 26.53 -57.59
CA TRP A 620 -45.52 26.64 -57.92
C TRP A 620 -46.13 27.95 -57.39
N ALA A 621 -46.04 28.17 -56.09
CA ALA A 621 -46.40 29.39 -55.40
C ALA A 621 -45.53 29.56 -54.13
N SER A 622 -45.10 30.79 -53.79
CA SER A 622 -44.39 31.05 -52.54
C SER A 622 -45.21 30.53 -51.39
N HIS A 623 -44.56 29.89 -50.44
CA HIS A 623 -45.20 29.25 -49.26
C HIS A 623 -46.03 30.19 -48.38
N LYS A 624 -45.84 31.50 -48.56
CA LYS A 624 -46.63 32.58 -47.95
C LYS A 624 -47.89 32.92 -48.71
N VAL A 625 -48.08 32.38 -49.92
CA VAL A 625 -49.16 32.80 -50.79
C VAL A 625 -50.24 31.73 -50.91
N ASN A 626 -51.48 32.11 -50.76
CA ASN A 626 -52.64 31.25 -50.95
C ASN A 626 -52.77 30.82 -52.43
N THR A 627 -52.83 29.51 -52.69
CA THR A 627 -52.84 28.92 -54.05
C THR A 627 -54.18 29.03 -54.79
N ASN A 628 -55.27 29.45 -54.10
CA ASN A 628 -56.59 29.53 -54.70
C ASN A 628 -56.99 30.95 -55.19
N ALA A 629 -55.99 31.81 -55.37
CA ALA A 629 -56.20 33.20 -55.83
C ALA A 629 -57.07 34.04 -54.87
N GLY A 630 -57.01 33.80 -53.57
CA GLY A 630 -57.73 34.51 -52.55
C GLY A 630 -59.17 34.04 -52.31
N LYS A 631 -59.56 32.90 -52.79
CA LYS A 631 -60.87 32.27 -52.57
C LYS A 631 -61.02 31.48 -51.28
N SER A 632 -59.92 31.22 -50.58
CA SER A 632 -59.97 30.65 -49.23
C SER A 632 -59.36 31.62 -48.23
N SER A 633 -59.57 31.39 -46.92
CA SER A 633 -59.00 32.16 -45.83
C SER A 633 -57.53 31.70 -45.46
N GLU A 634 -56.99 30.75 -46.15
CA GLU A 634 -55.65 30.20 -45.94
C GLU A 634 -54.55 31.12 -46.45
N ASP A 635 -53.53 31.35 -45.65
CA ASP A 635 -52.39 32.26 -45.96
C ASP A 635 -51.16 31.55 -46.57
N GLY A 636 -51.38 30.51 -47.34
CA GLY A 636 -50.29 29.73 -47.93
C GLY A 636 -50.15 28.34 -47.37
N VAL A 637 -49.13 27.60 -47.77
CA VAL A 637 -48.86 26.25 -47.30
C VAL A 637 -47.44 26.16 -46.68
N TRP A 638 -47.39 26.10 -45.38
CA TRP A 638 -46.18 25.95 -44.63
C TRP A 638 -46.46 25.26 -43.30
N PHE A 639 -45.94 24.08 -43.11
CA PHE A 639 -46.11 23.31 -41.88
C PHE A 639 -45.05 23.65 -40.85
N GLY A 640 -45.47 23.72 -39.56
CA GLY A 640 -44.62 24.03 -38.40
C GLY A 640 -44.62 25.52 -38.04
N THR A 641 -43.95 25.86 -36.95
CA THR A 641 -44.00 27.19 -36.35
C THR A 641 -42.92 28.17 -36.83
N SER A 642 -42.02 27.71 -37.69
CA SER A 642 -40.97 28.57 -38.27
C SER A 642 -41.50 29.45 -39.37
N GLU A 643 -40.82 30.59 -39.65
CA GLU A 643 -41.16 31.44 -40.78
C GLU A 643 -41.03 30.69 -42.09
N PRO A 644 -42.01 30.84 -43.06
CA PRO A 644 -41.93 30.20 -44.36
C PRO A 644 -40.67 30.57 -45.11
N ASP A 645 -39.96 29.52 -45.63
CA ASP A 645 -38.70 29.64 -46.36
C ASP A 645 -38.81 28.91 -47.73
N ASP A 646 -38.91 29.67 -48.81
CA ASP A 646 -39.08 29.17 -50.16
C ASP A 646 -37.84 28.41 -50.69
N SER A 647 -36.75 28.34 -49.97
CA SER A 647 -35.56 27.46 -50.25
C SER A 647 -35.70 26.01 -49.79
N LYS A 648 -36.77 25.72 -49.03
CA LYS A 648 -37.10 24.43 -48.41
C LYS A 648 -38.47 23.93 -48.92
N GLY A 649 -38.81 22.70 -48.67
CA GLY A 649 -40.18 22.20 -48.91
C GLY A 649 -41.18 22.71 -47.87
N ALA A 650 -42.45 22.79 -48.24
CA ALA A 650 -43.54 23.27 -47.36
C ALA A 650 -43.87 22.29 -46.24
N LEU A 651 -43.79 20.97 -46.50
CA LEU A 651 -44.16 19.91 -45.61
C LEU A 651 -42.95 19.41 -44.76
N LEU A 652 -43.15 19.22 -43.49
CA LEU A 652 -42.16 18.60 -42.56
C LEU A 652 -42.03 17.11 -42.87
N TYR A 653 -40.96 16.49 -42.38
CA TYR A 653 -40.86 15.04 -42.21
C TYR A 653 -42.03 14.57 -41.33
N ASP A 654 -43.02 13.98 -41.98
CA ASP A 654 -44.28 13.55 -41.33
C ASP A 654 -45.09 12.66 -42.27
N THR A 655 -46.14 12.10 -41.75
CA THR A 655 -47.19 11.47 -42.52
C THR A 655 -48.34 12.45 -42.59
N TYR A 656 -48.84 12.67 -43.78
CA TYR A 656 -49.92 13.58 -44.07
C TYR A 656 -51.11 12.83 -44.63
N GLU A 657 -52.29 13.16 -44.11
CA GLU A 657 -53.55 12.75 -44.71
C GLU A 657 -53.94 13.76 -45.75
N ILE A 658 -54.20 13.28 -46.95
CA ILE A 658 -54.67 14.09 -48.09
C ILE A 658 -56.13 13.78 -48.27
N GLU A 659 -56.94 14.78 -48.04
CA GLU A 659 -58.41 14.67 -48.12
C GLU A 659 -58.92 15.60 -49.24
N GLU A 660 -59.61 15.01 -50.16
CA GLU A 660 -60.34 15.80 -51.18
C GLU A 660 -61.56 16.43 -50.53
N LEU A 661 -61.74 17.73 -50.71
CA LEU A 661 -62.91 18.44 -50.20
C LEU A 661 -63.97 18.70 -51.28
N SER A 662 -65.19 18.63 -50.88
CA SER A 662 -66.34 18.92 -51.80
C SER A 662 -66.31 20.38 -52.31
N CYS A 663 -66.53 20.59 -53.62
CA CYS A 663 -66.59 21.88 -54.31
C CYS A 663 -67.47 21.76 -55.54
N GLU A 664 -67.75 22.90 -56.21
CA GLU A 664 -68.57 22.89 -57.41
C GLU A 664 -67.92 22.06 -58.59
N SER A 665 -66.64 21.95 -58.66
CA SER A 665 -65.93 21.22 -59.71
C SER A 665 -65.96 19.67 -59.58
N ASN A 666 -66.19 19.15 -58.36
CA ASN A 666 -66.35 17.73 -58.10
C ASN A 666 -67.73 17.34 -57.60
N LYS A 667 -68.68 18.22 -57.72
CA LYS A 667 -70.10 18.04 -57.28
C LYS A 667 -70.74 16.85 -57.99
N GLY A 668 -71.27 15.90 -57.22
CA GLY A 668 -71.91 14.70 -57.71
C GLY A 668 -70.96 13.56 -58.05
N MET A 669 -69.69 13.69 -57.81
CA MET A 669 -68.68 12.64 -57.86
C MET A 669 -68.47 12.02 -56.53
N LYS A 670 -68.12 10.78 -56.49
CA LYS A 670 -67.65 10.09 -55.26
C LYS A 670 -66.22 10.54 -55.00
N LEU A 671 -66.05 11.34 -53.94
CA LEU A 671 -64.75 11.86 -53.55
C LEU A 671 -63.75 10.70 -53.30
N ILE A 672 -62.51 10.94 -53.65
CA ILE A 672 -61.43 10.00 -53.27
C ILE A 672 -61.40 9.83 -51.75
N PRO A 673 -61.38 8.61 -51.25
CA PRO A 673 -61.12 8.40 -49.82
C PRO A 673 -59.81 9.09 -49.39
N ALA A 674 -59.81 9.68 -48.22
CA ALA A 674 -58.57 10.27 -47.70
C ALA A 674 -57.45 9.23 -47.71
N PHE A 675 -56.25 9.60 -48.12
CA PHE A 675 -55.08 8.74 -48.21
C PHE A 675 -53.87 9.39 -47.59
N GLU A 676 -52.87 8.58 -47.24
CA GLU A 676 -51.69 9.05 -46.54
C GLU A 676 -50.49 9.19 -47.47
N VAL A 677 -49.69 10.24 -47.23
CA VAL A 677 -48.45 10.51 -47.90
C VAL A 677 -47.34 10.76 -46.90
N VAL A 678 -46.23 10.02 -47.05
CA VAL A 678 -45.09 10.14 -46.10
C VAL A 678 -44.02 11.02 -46.72
N VAL A 679 -43.73 12.15 -46.10
CA VAL A 679 -42.59 13.01 -46.44
C VAL A 679 -41.39 12.57 -45.65
N SER A 680 -40.55 11.70 -46.22
CA SER A 680 -39.38 11.13 -45.56
C SER A 680 -38.03 11.60 -46.16
N ARG A 681 -38.02 12.30 -47.26
CA ARG A 681 -36.80 12.74 -47.97
C ARG A 681 -36.79 14.28 -48.05
N ASN A 682 -35.57 14.83 -47.91
CA ASN A 682 -35.39 16.28 -47.95
C ASN A 682 -35.39 16.79 -49.42
N LYS A 683 -36.10 17.89 -49.62
CA LYS A 683 -36.21 18.58 -50.95
C LYS A 683 -36.71 17.68 -52.08
N VAL A 684 -37.57 16.75 -51.78
CA VAL A 684 -38.23 15.89 -52.75
C VAL A 684 -39.68 16.30 -52.86
N THR A 685 -40.14 16.58 -54.09
CA THR A 685 -41.56 16.70 -54.40
C THR A 685 -42.09 15.30 -54.73
N ILE A 686 -43.06 14.87 -53.95
CA ILE A 686 -43.72 13.55 -54.11
C ILE A 686 -44.84 13.76 -55.16
N ASP A 687 -44.71 13.14 -56.30
CA ASP A 687 -45.75 13.12 -57.35
C ASP A 687 -46.80 12.07 -56.99
N LEU A 688 -48.00 12.53 -56.68
CA LEU A 688 -49.16 11.69 -56.36
C LEU A 688 -49.83 11.10 -57.63
N GLY A 689 -49.28 11.47 -58.77
CA GLY A 689 -49.81 11.02 -60.03
C GLY A 689 -51.22 11.53 -60.33
N THR A 690 -52.00 10.66 -60.99
CA THR A 690 -53.41 10.96 -61.36
C THR A 690 -54.35 10.24 -60.35
N LEU A 691 -55.18 11.03 -59.72
CA LEU A 691 -56.02 10.56 -58.61
C LEU A 691 -57.43 10.12 -59.08
N THR A 692 -57.85 8.81 -58.89
CA THR A 692 -59.13 8.21 -59.39
C THR A 692 -59.65 7.13 -58.38
N ASP A 693 -60.95 6.74 -58.34
CA ASP A 693 -61.63 6.01 -57.27
C ASP A 693 -61.75 4.45 -57.39
N GLU A 694 -61.74 3.64 -56.26
CA GLU A 694 -62.07 2.19 -56.25
C GLU A 694 -62.40 1.45 -54.86
N TYR A 695 -62.52 0.05 -54.72
CA TYR A 695 -63.27 -0.85 -53.72
C TYR A 695 -62.50 -1.69 -52.62
N GLU A 696 -63.18 -2.51 -51.68
CA GLU A 696 -62.80 -3.09 -50.35
C GLU A 696 -62.20 -4.59 -50.14
N LYS A 697 -61.59 -5.07 -48.99
CA LYS A 697 -60.93 -6.35 -48.61
C LYS A 697 -60.90 -6.87 -47.12
N GLU A 698 -60.25 -8.08 -46.71
CA GLU A 698 -60.21 -8.92 -45.45
C GLU A 698 -58.84 -9.29 -44.72
N ILE A 699 -58.69 -9.72 -43.34
CA ILE A 699 -57.51 -9.81 -42.44
C ILE A 699 -57.04 -11.20 -41.79
N THR A 700 -55.62 -11.47 -41.46
CA THR A 700 -55.00 -12.69 -40.77
C THR A 700 -53.76 -12.46 -39.83
N ILE A 701 -53.29 -13.41 -38.87
CA ILE A 701 -52.27 -13.29 -37.80
C ILE A 701 -51.34 -14.49 -37.56
N HIS A 702 -49.96 -14.29 -37.20
CA HIS A 702 -48.94 -15.27 -36.83
C HIS A 702 -47.92 -14.75 -35.79
N THR A 703 -47.37 -15.57 -34.81
CA THR A 703 -46.60 -15.07 -33.62
C THR A 703 -45.39 -15.95 -33.21
N THR A 704 -44.45 -15.40 -32.40
CA THR A 704 -43.23 -16.08 -31.88
C THR A 704 -42.67 -15.48 -30.58
N ALA A 705 -42.60 -16.27 -29.48
CA ALA A 705 -42.17 -15.82 -28.16
C ALA A 705 -40.72 -16.21 -27.81
N THR A 706 -39.94 -15.33 -27.14
CA THR A 706 -38.54 -15.53 -26.71
C THR A 706 -38.21 -14.75 -25.44
N ASP A 707 -37.07 -15.11 -24.80
CA ASP A 707 -36.49 -14.27 -23.73
C ASP A 707 -36.03 -12.91 -24.27
N LYS A 708 -36.36 -11.85 -23.60
CA LYS A 708 -36.00 -10.49 -23.98
C LYS A 708 -34.48 -10.22 -23.97
N VAL A 709 -33.74 -10.91 -23.08
CA VAL A 709 -32.31 -10.65 -22.85
C VAL A 709 -31.45 -11.46 -23.81
N THR A 710 -31.77 -12.72 -23.97
CA THR A 710 -30.96 -13.65 -24.78
C THR A 710 -31.51 -13.88 -26.19
N GLY A 711 -32.82 -13.68 -26.38
CA GLY A 711 -33.51 -14.03 -27.62
C GLY A 711 -33.77 -15.54 -27.78
N GLU A 712 -33.45 -16.34 -26.75
CA GLU A 712 -33.55 -17.80 -26.76
C GLU A 712 -34.90 -18.27 -26.19
N LYS A 713 -35.13 -19.59 -26.30
CA LYS A 713 -36.33 -20.25 -25.76
C LYS A 713 -36.19 -20.75 -24.33
N VAL A 714 -35.10 -20.38 -23.65
CA VAL A 714 -34.79 -20.86 -22.30
C VAL A 714 -34.40 -19.68 -21.40
N ILE A 715 -35.00 -19.59 -20.23
CA ILE A 715 -34.80 -18.52 -19.23
C ILE A 715 -34.46 -19.14 -17.87
N VAL A 716 -33.50 -18.59 -17.12
CA VAL A 716 -33.21 -19.02 -15.74
C VAL A 716 -34.21 -18.37 -14.78
N ALA A 717 -34.77 -19.15 -13.87
CA ALA A 717 -35.70 -18.67 -12.86
C ALA A 717 -35.14 -17.51 -12.03
N GLY A 718 -35.94 -16.48 -11.81
CA GLY A 718 -35.57 -15.28 -11.08
C GLY A 718 -36.74 -14.31 -10.89
N LYS A 719 -36.57 -13.30 -10.00
CA LYS A 719 -37.60 -12.36 -9.58
C LYS A 719 -38.14 -11.44 -10.70
N LYS A 720 -37.43 -11.37 -11.82
CA LYS A 720 -37.84 -10.51 -12.93
C LYS A 720 -37.39 -11.08 -14.27
N VAL A 721 -38.19 -11.91 -14.87
CA VAL A 721 -38.00 -12.40 -16.23
C VAL A 721 -38.92 -11.65 -17.21
N THR A 722 -38.52 -11.58 -18.47
CA THR A 722 -39.37 -10.96 -19.53
C THR A 722 -39.36 -11.79 -20.77
N ILE A 723 -40.56 -12.26 -21.14
CA ILE A 723 -40.81 -12.88 -22.45
C ILE A 723 -41.28 -11.78 -23.43
N VAL A 724 -40.75 -11.78 -24.64
CA VAL A 724 -41.19 -10.92 -25.75
C VAL A 724 -41.78 -11.80 -26.82
N ASP A 725 -43.01 -11.49 -27.19
CA ASP A 725 -43.65 -12.11 -28.33
C ASP A 725 -43.68 -11.13 -29.53
N THR A 726 -43.28 -11.64 -30.69
CA THR A 726 -43.31 -10.93 -31.99
C THR A 726 -44.47 -11.40 -32.84
N VAL A 727 -45.44 -10.55 -33.04
CA VAL A 727 -46.66 -10.82 -33.73
C VAL A 727 -46.68 -10.22 -35.16
N THR A 728 -46.92 -11.03 -36.17
CA THR A 728 -47.01 -10.62 -37.61
C THR A 728 -48.45 -10.65 -38.09
N LEU A 729 -48.94 -9.57 -38.66
CA LEU A 729 -50.30 -9.33 -39.09
C LEU A 729 -50.40 -9.06 -40.60
N ASP A 730 -51.46 -9.55 -41.30
CA ASP A 730 -51.66 -9.37 -42.73
C ASP A 730 -53.15 -9.10 -43.06
N GLY A 731 -53.48 -8.18 -43.96
CA GLY A 731 -54.85 -7.80 -44.31
C GLY A 731 -55.43 -6.68 -43.48
N LEU A 732 -54.61 -5.96 -42.73
CA LEU A 732 -55.03 -4.79 -41.96
C LEU A 732 -55.54 -3.67 -42.85
N GLU A 733 -56.49 -2.87 -42.38
CA GLU A 733 -56.87 -1.61 -43.04
C GLU A 733 -55.99 -0.48 -42.48
N GLU A 734 -55.23 0.11 -43.38
CA GLU A 734 -54.27 1.17 -43.01
C GLU A 734 -55.03 2.37 -42.36
N GLY A 735 -54.46 2.92 -41.28
CA GLY A 735 -55.09 3.96 -40.45
C GLY A 735 -56.12 3.46 -39.43
N ARG A 736 -56.51 2.17 -39.46
CA ARG A 736 -57.43 1.57 -38.51
C ARG A 736 -56.73 1.19 -37.22
N LYS A 737 -57.41 1.43 -36.10
CA LYS A 737 -56.88 1.14 -34.78
C LYS A 737 -57.22 -0.29 -34.36
N TYR A 738 -56.22 -1.05 -33.91
CA TYR A 738 -56.37 -2.39 -33.44
C TYR A 738 -55.79 -2.52 -31.99
N GLN A 739 -56.28 -3.52 -31.24
CA GLN A 739 -55.74 -3.92 -29.95
C GLN A 739 -55.35 -5.41 -29.98
N LEU A 740 -54.11 -5.68 -29.69
CA LEU A 740 -53.59 -7.03 -29.45
C LEU A 740 -53.61 -7.29 -27.93
N LYS A 741 -54.16 -8.40 -27.50
CA LYS A 741 -54.19 -8.87 -26.11
C LYS A 741 -53.50 -10.19 -26.07
N GLY A 742 -52.58 -10.40 -25.10
CA GLY A 742 -51.88 -11.66 -24.93
C GLY A 742 -51.64 -12.03 -23.47
N TRP A 743 -51.48 -13.30 -23.17
CA TRP A 743 -51.25 -13.84 -21.85
C TRP A 743 -50.40 -15.12 -21.88
N GLN A 744 -49.79 -15.46 -20.74
CA GLN A 744 -49.01 -16.66 -20.58
C GLN A 744 -49.80 -17.84 -20.06
N MET A 745 -49.56 -19.02 -20.59
CA MET A 745 -50.15 -20.33 -20.20
C MET A 745 -49.06 -21.26 -19.64
N LEU A 746 -49.41 -22.07 -18.65
CA LEU A 746 -48.62 -23.23 -18.23
C LEU A 746 -48.94 -24.40 -19.19
N LYS A 747 -47.93 -24.87 -19.94
CA LYS A 747 -48.13 -25.84 -21.02
C LYS A 747 -48.66 -27.15 -20.50
N GLU A 748 -48.03 -27.71 -19.45
CA GLU A 748 -48.33 -29.04 -18.94
C GLU A 748 -49.75 -29.13 -18.29
N GLU A 749 -50.19 -27.99 -17.72
CA GLU A 749 -51.48 -27.87 -17.01
C GLU A 749 -52.60 -27.39 -17.94
N ASN A 750 -52.22 -26.86 -19.10
CA ASN A 750 -53.12 -26.14 -20.02
C ASN A 750 -53.99 -25.07 -19.27
N ALA A 751 -53.32 -24.33 -18.38
CA ALA A 751 -53.94 -23.34 -17.50
C ALA A 751 -53.24 -21.99 -17.65
N GLU A 752 -54.01 -20.90 -17.36
CA GLU A 752 -53.41 -19.55 -17.34
C GLU A 752 -52.36 -19.42 -16.25
N LEU A 753 -51.21 -18.82 -16.56
CA LEU A 753 -50.15 -18.53 -15.58
C LEU A 753 -50.63 -17.41 -14.62
N LEU A 754 -50.68 -17.76 -13.35
CA LEU A 754 -51.03 -16.78 -12.28
C LEU A 754 -49.81 -16.52 -11.38
N ILE A 755 -49.40 -15.27 -11.25
CA ILE A 755 -48.40 -14.84 -10.26
C ILE A 755 -49.11 -13.99 -9.23
N ASP A 756 -49.04 -14.33 -7.94
CA ASP A 756 -49.80 -13.70 -6.84
C ASP A 756 -51.30 -13.65 -7.11
N GLY A 757 -51.81 -14.66 -7.74
CA GLY A 757 -53.26 -14.78 -8.08
C GLY A 757 -53.71 -13.89 -9.23
N LYS A 758 -52.76 -13.23 -9.97
CA LYS A 758 -53.06 -12.42 -11.13
C LYS A 758 -52.52 -13.06 -12.39
N ARG A 759 -53.28 -13.04 -13.46
CA ARG A 759 -52.86 -13.55 -14.76
C ARG A 759 -51.69 -12.75 -15.30
N VAL A 760 -50.67 -13.40 -15.83
CA VAL A 760 -49.55 -12.77 -16.55
C VAL A 760 -50.03 -12.44 -17.95
N GLU A 761 -50.49 -11.21 -18.14
CA GLU A 761 -51.06 -10.70 -19.39
C GLU A 761 -50.47 -9.34 -19.78
N SER A 762 -50.55 -9.01 -21.06
CA SER A 762 -50.19 -7.72 -21.61
C SER A 762 -51.14 -7.37 -22.77
N ASP A 763 -51.30 -6.09 -23.05
CA ASP A 763 -52.06 -5.65 -24.21
C ASP A 763 -51.26 -4.54 -24.96
N TYR A 764 -51.46 -4.48 -26.25
CA TYR A 764 -50.82 -3.47 -27.09
C TYR A 764 -51.81 -2.92 -28.10
N THR A 765 -52.06 -1.64 -28.06
CA THR A 765 -52.96 -0.94 -28.96
C THR A 765 -52.15 -0.18 -29.99
N PHE A 766 -52.43 -0.37 -31.27
CA PHE A 766 -51.73 0.25 -32.40
C PHE A 766 -52.70 0.70 -33.49
N VAL A 767 -52.21 1.57 -34.35
CA VAL A 767 -52.87 1.94 -35.61
C VAL A 767 -52.11 1.24 -36.73
N ALA A 768 -52.81 0.54 -37.60
CA ALA A 768 -52.18 -0.11 -38.74
C ALA A 768 -51.56 0.93 -39.69
N ASP A 769 -50.26 0.88 -39.88
CA ASP A 769 -49.51 1.70 -40.82
C ASP A 769 -49.33 1.06 -42.22
N SER A 770 -49.72 -0.21 -42.32
CA SER A 770 -49.67 -0.99 -43.56
C SER A 770 -50.60 -2.18 -43.50
N GLU A 771 -50.94 -2.75 -44.64
CA GLU A 771 -51.72 -4.00 -44.74
C GLU A 771 -51.03 -5.15 -43.98
N LYS A 772 -49.68 -5.14 -43.87
CA LYS A 772 -48.87 -6.11 -43.19
C LYS A 772 -47.99 -5.46 -42.14
N MET A 773 -48.13 -5.88 -40.89
CA MET A 773 -47.35 -5.35 -39.75
C MET A 773 -46.71 -6.41 -38.86
N LYS A 774 -45.61 -6.03 -38.16
CA LYS A 774 -45.06 -6.75 -37.00
C LYS A 774 -45.13 -5.87 -35.77
N VAL A 775 -45.62 -6.44 -34.68
CA VAL A 775 -45.71 -5.81 -33.38
C VAL A 775 -45.11 -6.70 -32.30
N GLU A 776 -44.53 -6.11 -31.28
CA GLU A 776 -43.98 -6.85 -30.15
C GLU A 776 -44.81 -6.56 -28.89
N ILE A 777 -45.08 -7.61 -28.13
CA ILE A 777 -45.73 -7.52 -26.82
C ILE A 777 -44.83 -8.23 -25.79
N SER A 778 -44.69 -7.64 -24.60
CA SER A 778 -43.74 -8.13 -23.57
C SER A 778 -44.46 -8.45 -22.28
N TYR A 779 -44.06 -9.56 -21.64
CA TYR A 779 -44.59 -10.06 -20.37
C TYR A 779 -43.47 -10.13 -19.35
N THR A 780 -43.58 -9.34 -18.28
CA THR A 780 -42.58 -9.31 -17.21
C THR A 780 -43.18 -9.76 -15.89
N PHE A 781 -42.59 -10.77 -15.26
CA PHE A 781 -43.12 -11.40 -14.07
C PHE A 781 -42.05 -12.04 -13.21
N ASP A 782 -42.42 -12.42 -11.99
CA ASP A 782 -41.55 -13.18 -11.09
C ASP A 782 -41.67 -14.69 -11.42
N ALA A 783 -40.55 -15.25 -11.88
CA ALA A 783 -40.46 -16.67 -12.25
C ALA A 783 -39.63 -17.49 -11.25
N SER A 784 -39.38 -16.97 -10.03
CA SER A 784 -38.52 -17.64 -9.03
C SER A 784 -39.00 -19.05 -8.67
N GLU A 785 -40.29 -19.29 -8.70
CA GLU A 785 -40.93 -20.57 -8.35
C GLU A 785 -41.30 -21.42 -9.59
N LEU A 786 -40.98 -20.96 -10.81
CA LEU A 786 -41.38 -21.60 -12.07
C LEU A 786 -40.29 -22.47 -12.70
N GLY A 787 -39.19 -22.75 -11.96
CA GLY A 787 -38.12 -23.62 -12.49
C GLY A 787 -38.63 -24.98 -12.94
N GLY A 788 -38.32 -25.36 -14.20
CA GLY A 788 -38.78 -26.60 -14.83
C GLY A 788 -40.08 -26.49 -15.65
N GLN A 789 -40.77 -25.35 -15.64
CA GLN A 789 -42.03 -25.14 -16.35
C GLN A 789 -41.85 -24.66 -17.79
N ASN A 790 -42.73 -25.13 -18.69
CA ASN A 790 -42.85 -24.60 -20.05
C ASN A 790 -44.02 -23.60 -20.08
N LEU A 791 -43.78 -22.42 -20.58
CA LEU A 791 -44.77 -21.36 -20.76
C LEU A 791 -45.11 -21.20 -22.24
N VAL A 792 -46.38 -20.98 -22.56
CA VAL A 792 -46.87 -20.73 -23.94
C VAL A 792 -47.63 -19.41 -23.98
N THR A 793 -47.34 -18.57 -24.95
CA THR A 793 -48.04 -17.28 -25.12
C THR A 793 -49.26 -17.46 -26.02
N PHE A 794 -50.41 -16.92 -25.64
CA PHE A 794 -51.67 -16.84 -26.40
C PHE A 794 -52.02 -15.40 -26.71
N GLU A 795 -52.63 -15.13 -27.94
CA GLU A 795 -53.01 -13.79 -28.40
C GLU A 795 -54.38 -13.74 -29.06
N GLU A 796 -55.03 -12.57 -28.93
CA GLU A 796 -56.24 -12.20 -29.62
C GLU A 796 -56.12 -10.77 -30.19
N LEU A 797 -56.52 -10.57 -31.45
CA LEU A 797 -56.57 -9.26 -32.11
C LEU A 797 -58.02 -8.71 -32.21
N TYR A 798 -58.18 -7.48 -31.81
CA TYR A 798 -59.45 -6.75 -31.85
C TYR A 798 -59.37 -5.52 -32.76
N ASP A 799 -60.40 -5.34 -33.64
CA ASP A 799 -60.66 -4.10 -34.37
C ASP A 799 -61.38 -3.07 -33.48
N LEU A 800 -60.79 -1.89 -33.36
CA LEU A 800 -61.28 -0.78 -32.57
C LEU A 800 -61.98 0.31 -33.41
N LYS A 801 -62.58 -0.04 -34.55
CA LYS A 801 -63.43 0.90 -35.32
C LYS A 801 -64.50 1.57 -34.46
N ASN A 802 -65.10 0.82 -33.58
CA ASN A 802 -65.90 1.30 -32.43
C ASN A 802 -65.19 0.96 -31.12
N PRO A 803 -64.49 1.91 -30.46
CA PRO A 803 -63.78 1.64 -29.23
C PRO A 803 -64.66 1.16 -28.06
N GLU A 804 -65.94 1.40 -28.11
CA GLU A 804 -66.91 0.97 -27.08
C GLU A 804 -67.39 -0.49 -27.30
N GLU A 805 -67.21 -1.02 -28.54
CA GLU A 805 -67.61 -2.38 -28.93
C GLU A 805 -66.49 -3.00 -29.80
N PRO A 806 -65.33 -3.40 -29.18
CA PRO A 806 -64.23 -4.06 -29.90
C PRO A 806 -64.70 -5.40 -30.53
N VAL A 807 -64.37 -5.57 -31.81
CA VAL A 807 -64.70 -6.83 -32.54
C VAL A 807 -63.44 -7.66 -32.64
N LYS A 808 -63.44 -8.92 -32.14
CA LYS A 808 -62.33 -9.88 -32.35
C LYS A 808 -62.27 -10.22 -33.84
N VAL A 809 -61.10 -10.03 -34.47
CA VAL A 809 -60.91 -10.23 -35.90
C VAL A 809 -59.92 -11.37 -36.20
N ALA A 810 -59.06 -11.75 -35.20
CA ALA A 810 -58.14 -12.89 -35.31
C ALA A 810 -57.68 -13.38 -33.93
N GLU A 811 -57.20 -14.62 -33.83
CA GLU A 811 -56.57 -15.19 -32.62
C GLU A 811 -55.50 -16.25 -32.94
N HIS A 812 -54.50 -16.41 -32.02
CA HIS A 812 -53.58 -17.49 -32.00
C HIS A 812 -53.54 -18.12 -30.59
N LYS A 813 -54.03 -19.36 -30.46
CA LYS A 813 -54.23 -20.10 -29.18
C LYS A 813 -53.94 -21.58 -29.33
N ASP A 814 -52.72 -21.91 -29.67
CA ASP A 814 -52.24 -23.28 -29.77
C ASP A 814 -51.28 -23.62 -28.63
N ILE A 815 -51.70 -24.43 -27.64
CA ILE A 815 -50.93 -24.78 -26.46
C ILE A 815 -49.69 -25.64 -26.85
N ASP A 816 -49.69 -26.25 -28.01
CA ASP A 816 -48.66 -27.14 -28.53
C ASP A 816 -47.68 -26.41 -29.47
N ASP A 817 -47.91 -25.11 -29.74
CA ASP A 817 -47.04 -24.36 -30.62
C ASP A 817 -45.61 -24.17 -29.99
N GLU A 818 -44.61 -24.81 -30.62
CA GLU A 818 -43.20 -24.70 -30.22
C GLU A 818 -42.66 -23.23 -30.45
N GLY A 819 -43.25 -22.53 -31.44
CA GLY A 819 -42.92 -21.09 -31.69
C GLY A 819 -43.30 -20.17 -30.52
N GLN A 820 -44.28 -20.58 -29.73
CA GLN A 820 -44.76 -19.80 -28.58
C GLN A 820 -44.28 -20.34 -27.20
N THR A 821 -43.55 -21.47 -27.19
CA THR A 821 -43.13 -22.13 -25.96
C THR A 821 -41.75 -21.61 -25.47
N VAL A 822 -41.64 -21.25 -24.19
CA VAL A 822 -40.40 -20.85 -23.51
C VAL A 822 -40.23 -21.67 -22.21
N LEU A 823 -39.05 -22.27 -21.99
CA LEU A 823 -38.73 -23.06 -20.81
C LEU A 823 -38.08 -22.20 -19.73
N ILE A 824 -38.57 -22.29 -18.49
CA ILE A 824 -37.93 -21.68 -17.31
C ILE A 824 -37.07 -22.75 -16.62
N THR A 825 -35.77 -22.53 -16.43
CA THR A 825 -34.86 -23.48 -15.76
C THR A 825 -34.48 -23.04 -14.34
N GLU A 826 -34.15 -24.03 -13.48
CA GLU A 826 -33.82 -23.74 -12.07
C GLU A 826 -32.48 -23.04 -11.89
N ARG A 827 -32.33 -22.20 -10.86
CA ARG A 827 -31.11 -21.53 -10.41
C ARG A 827 -30.37 -22.39 -9.38
N LYS A 828 -29.04 -22.48 -9.48
CA LYS A 828 -28.20 -23.23 -8.52
C LYS A 828 -27.11 -22.36 -7.89
N ILE A 829 -26.98 -22.46 -6.58
CA ILE A 829 -25.99 -21.68 -5.79
C ILE A 829 -24.93 -22.61 -5.18
N SER A 830 -23.65 -22.23 -5.24
CA SER A 830 -22.53 -22.97 -4.65
C SER A 830 -21.63 -22.09 -3.77
N ILE A 831 -20.89 -22.72 -2.86
CA ILE A 831 -20.03 -22.06 -1.86
C ILE A 831 -18.66 -22.78 -1.77
N HIS A 832 -17.57 -22.02 -1.78
CA HIS A 832 -16.19 -22.46 -1.56
C HIS A 832 -15.49 -21.50 -0.61
N THR A 833 -14.72 -22.01 0.34
CA THR A 833 -14.22 -21.18 1.42
C THR A 833 -12.74 -21.47 1.77
N THR A 834 -12.02 -20.52 2.37
CA THR A 834 -10.63 -20.67 2.78
C THR A 834 -10.29 -19.82 4.00
N ALA A 835 -10.00 -20.46 5.13
CA ALA A 835 -9.68 -19.79 6.39
C ALA A 835 -8.17 -19.58 6.57
N THR A 836 -7.76 -18.39 7.02
CA THR A 836 -6.36 -18.00 7.27
C THR A 836 -6.28 -17.01 8.44
N ASP A 837 -5.07 -16.60 8.85
CA ASP A 837 -4.89 -15.39 9.64
C ASP A 837 -5.05 -14.13 8.76
N LYS A 838 -4.99 -12.94 9.37
CA LYS A 838 -5.06 -11.64 8.68
C LYS A 838 -3.93 -11.41 7.64
N ASN A 839 -2.91 -12.27 7.61
CA ASN A 839 -1.78 -12.20 6.68
C ASN A 839 -1.78 -13.36 5.66
N GLY A 840 -2.86 -14.09 5.55
CA GLY A 840 -3.02 -15.22 4.64
C GLY A 840 -2.31 -16.52 5.06
N LYS A 841 -1.93 -16.66 6.35
CA LYS A 841 -1.24 -17.85 6.84
C LYS A 841 -2.18 -18.85 7.49
N LYS A 842 -1.84 -20.14 7.36
CA LYS A 842 -2.53 -21.25 8.00
C LYS A 842 -2.04 -21.58 9.41
N GLU A 843 -0.95 -20.98 9.83
CA GLU A 843 -0.35 -21.18 11.15
C GLU A 843 -0.31 -19.87 11.91
N ILE A 844 -0.94 -19.80 13.05
CA ILE A 844 -1.11 -18.61 13.87
C ILE A 844 -0.50 -18.85 15.24
N GLU A 845 0.22 -17.89 15.82
CA GLU A 845 0.74 -17.99 17.18
C GLU A 845 -0.39 -17.79 18.21
N ALA A 846 -0.37 -18.59 19.26
CA ALA A 846 -1.36 -18.46 20.33
C ALA A 846 -1.26 -17.05 20.97
N GLY A 847 -2.39 -16.39 21.19
CA GLY A 847 -2.43 -15.03 21.72
C GLY A 847 -3.83 -14.60 22.14
N LYS A 848 -3.91 -13.44 22.84
CA LYS A 848 -5.19 -12.95 23.40
C LYS A 848 -6.16 -12.40 22.36
N ASP A 849 -5.66 -11.94 21.22
CA ASP A 849 -6.49 -11.36 20.15
C ASP A 849 -6.22 -12.12 18.84
N LEU A 850 -6.46 -13.41 18.86
CA LEU A 850 -6.31 -14.24 17.68
C LEU A 850 -7.47 -14.00 16.72
N THR A 851 -7.15 -13.75 15.45
CA THR A 851 -8.18 -13.59 14.42
C THR A 851 -7.95 -14.58 13.28
N ILE A 852 -9.02 -15.29 12.94
CA ILE A 852 -9.15 -16.10 11.74
C ILE A 852 -10.04 -15.35 10.75
N VAL A 853 -9.59 -15.22 9.53
CA VAL A 853 -10.34 -14.66 8.41
C VAL A 853 -10.69 -15.77 7.46
N ASP A 854 -11.96 -15.96 7.22
CA ASP A 854 -12.41 -16.88 6.20
C ASP A 854 -12.88 -16.14 4.95
N THR A 855 -12.32 -16.52 3.82
CA THR A 855 -12.68 -15.97 2.51
C THR A 855 -13.59 -16.95 1.80
N VAL A 856 -14.82 -16.51 1.54
CA VAL A 856 -15.92 -17.31 1.03
C VAL A 856 -16.27 -16.86 -0.38
N THR A 857 -16.11 -17.75 -1.35
CA THR A 857 -16.52 -17.55 -2.75
C THR A 857 -17.90 -18.17 -2.97
N LEU A 858 -18.81 -17.38 -3.48
CA LEU A 858 -20.19 -17.72 -3.74
C LEU A 858 -20.49 -17.59 -5.24
N GLU A 859 -21.20 -18.56 -5.81
CA GLU A 859 -21.56 -18.54 -7.24
C GLU A 859 -23.05 -18.83 -7.41
N GLY A 860 -23.66 -18.22 -8.43
CA GLY A 860 -25.06 -18.40 -8.78
C GLY A 860 -26.05 -17.62 -7.92
N LEU A 861 -25.60 -16.60 -7.19
CA LEU A 861 -26.46 -15.72 -6.38
C LEU A 861 -27.49 -14.98 -7.25
N GLU A 862 -28.64 -14.65 -6.67
CA GLU A 862 -29.59 -13.77 -7.30
C GLU A 862 -29.29 -12.31 -6.94
N ILE A 863 -29.00 -11.50 -7.96
CA ILE A 863 -28.63 -10.08 -7.79
C ILE A 863 -29.78 -9.31 -7.11
N GLY A 864 -29.46 -8.53 -6.07
CA GLY A 864 -30.41 -7.76 -5.28
C GLY A 864 -31.06 -8.55 -4.14
N THR A 865 -30.79 -9.82 -3.98
CA THR A 865 -31.23 -10.62 -2.85
C THR A 865 -30.29 -10.45 -1.67
N ASN A 866 -30.86 -10.31 -0.48
CA ASN A 866 -30.11 -10.27 0.76
C ASN A 866 -29.79 -11.68 1.23
N TYR A 867 -28.52 -11.90 1.53
CA TYR A 867 -28.01 -13.14 2.07
C TYR A 867 -27.35 -12.92 3.44
N LYS A 868 -27.37 -13.96 4.25
CA LYS A 868 -26.65 -14.01 5.51
C LYS A 868 -25.73 -15.23 5.51
N LEU A 869 -24.45 -14.98 5.66
CA LEU A 869 -23.45 -15.99 5.90
C LEU A 869 -23.23 -16.11 7.40
N SER A 870 -23.45 -17.29 7.95
CA SER A 870 -23.24 -17.60 9.37
C SER A 870 -22.08 -18.56 9.50
N GLY A 871 -21.04 -18.18 10.25
CA GLY A 871 -19.86 -19.02 10.44
C GLY A 871 -19.52 -19.26 11.91
N TRP A 872 -18.82 -20.37 12.17
CA TRP A 872 -18.30 -20.70 13.50
C TRP A 872 -17.03 -21.53 13.44
N GLN A 873 -16.28 -21.48 14.51
CA GLN A 873 -15.04 -22.22 14.63
C GLN A 873 -15.24 -23.57 15.28
N MET A 874 -14.61 -24.61 14.75
CA MET A 874 -14.57 -25.98 15.24
C MET A 874 -13.17 -26.33 15.72
N VAL A 875 -13.06 -27.12 16.79
CA VAL A 875 -11.79 -27.74 17.18
C VAL A 875 -11.68 -29.09 16.46
N LYS A 876 -10.74 -29.19 15.51
CA LYS A 876 -10.63 -30.34 14.59
C LYS A 876 -10.55 -31.69 15.33
N ALA A 877 -9.66 -31.79 16.31
CA ALA A 877 -9.41 -33.04 17.05
C ALA A 877 -10.61 -33.50 17.91
N GLU A 878 -11.47 -32.58 18.31
CA GLU A 878 -12.61 -32.83 19.18
C GLU A 878 -13.92 -32.98 18.40
N ASN A 879 -13.89 -32.55 17.14
CA ASN A 879 -15.06 -32.40 16.25
C ASN A 879 -16.22 -31.67 16.95
N ALA A 880 -15.87 -30.62 17.70
CA ALA A 880 -16.78 -29.84 18.51
C ALA A 880 -16.57 -28.35 18.28
N LYS A 881 -17.61 -27.54 18.51
CA LYS A 881 -17.50 -26.09 18.40
C LYS A 881 -16.48 -25.54 19.39
N LEU A 882 -15.68 -24.56 18.93
CA LEU A 882 -14.73 -23.87 19.79
C LEU A 882 -15.48 -23.00 20.81
N LEU A 883 -15.19 -23.23 22.07
CA LEU A 883 -15.73 -22.44 23.19
C LEU A 883 -14.59 -21.62 23.83
N ILE A 884 -14.75 -20.31 23.90
CA ILE A 884 -13.89 -19.43 24.65
C ILE A 884 -14.71 -18.84 25.80
N ASP A 885 -14.29 -19.04 27.04
CA ASP A 885 -15.04 -18.66 28.25
C ASP A 885 -16.50 -19.17 28.24
N GLY A 886 -16.71 -20.38 27.71
CA GLY A 886 -18.01 -21.03 27.63
C GLY A 886 -18.94 -20.47 26.53
N LYS A 887 -18.47 -19.58 25.65
CA LYS A 887 -19.22 -19.06 24.51
C LYS A 887 -18.65 -19.61 23.20
N GLU A 888 -19.53 -19.93 22.28
CA GLU A 888 -19.13 -20.35 20.94
C GLU A 888 -18.44 -19.18 20.19
N VAL A 889 -17.41 -19.49 19.45
CA VAL A 889 -16.76 -18.51 18.54
C VAL A 889 -17.51 -18.55 17.21
N THR A 890 -18.44 -17.65 17.07
CA THR A 890 -19.30 -17.51 15.86
C THR A 890 -19.25 -16.08 15.35
N ASN A 891 -19.53 -15.91 14.08
CA ASN A 891 -19.82 -14.60 13.49
C ASN A 891 -20.80 -14.74 12.34
N ASP A 892 -21.54 -13.66 12.06
CA ASP A 892 -22.49 -13.56 10.99
C ASP A 892 -22.10 -12.38 10.07
N TYR A 893 -22.30 -12.57 8.76
CA TYR A 893 -22.09 -11.52 7.77
C TYR A 893 -23.30 -11.42 6.84
N GLU A 894 -23.96 -10.27 6.83
CA GLU A 894 -25.10 -10.00 5.97
C GLU A 894 -24.68 -9.12 4.79
N PHE A 895 -25.15 -9.45 3.61
CA PHE A 895 -24.86 -8.71 2.38
C PHE A 895 -26.00 -8.83 1.37
N THR A 896 -26.04 -7.86 0.45
CA THR A 896 -26.92 -7.94 -0.73
C THR A 896 -26.05 -8.35 -1.93
N ALA A 897 -26.47 -9.34 -2.68
CA ALA A 897 -25.75 -9.75 -3.87
C ALA A 897 -25.79 -8.65 -4.95
N ASP A 898 -24.65 -8.11 -5.31
CA ASP A 898 -24.48 -7.13 -6.40
C ASP A 898 -24.06 -7.79 -7.72
N LYS A 899 -23.68 -9.07 -7.65
CA LYS A 899 -23.29 -9.93 -8.79
C LYS A 899 -23.70 -11.37 -8.53
N GLU A 900 -23.79 -12.16 -9.61
CA GLU A 900 -24.07 -13.60 -9.50
C GLU A 900 -22.94 -14.38 -8.80
N ASN A 901 -21.70 -13.91 -8.90
CA ASN A 901 -20.53 -14.51 -8.24
C ASN A 901 -19.84 -13.47 -7.37
N MET A 902 -19.70 -13.77 -6.09
CA MET A 902 -19.13 -12.85 -5.09
C MET A 902 -18.10 -13.57 -4.20
N GLU A 903 -17.17 -12.78 -3.72
CA GLU A 903 -16.26 -13.18 -2.65
C GLU A 903 -16.49 -12.28 -1.44
N VAL A 904 -16.70 -12.88 -0.29
CA VAL A 904 -16.94 -12.19 0.98
C VAL A 904 -16.02 -12.75 2.06
N GLN A 905 -15.75 -11.96 3.09
CA GLN A 905 -14.91 -12.38 4.19
C GLN A 905 -15.67 -12.30 5.51
N ILE A 906 -15.49 -13.31 6.34
CA ILE A 906 -16.00 -13.35 7.70
C ILE A 906 -14.83 -13.55 8.68
N GLU A 907 -14.76 -12.72 9.72
CA GLU A 907 -13.65 -12.72 10.68
C GLU A 907 -14.09 -13.22 12.04
N PHE A 908 -13.25 -14.04 12.69
CA PHE A 908 -13.47 -14.56 14.05
C PHE A 908 -12.31 -14.12 14.94
N THR A 909 -12.57 -13.24 15.90
CA THR A 909 -11.56 -12.75 16.85
C THR A 909 -11.88 -13.24 18.24
N PHE A 910 -10.91 -13.87 18.89
CA PHE A 910 -11.09 -14.49 20.21
C PHE A 910 -9.75 -14.64 20.95
N ASP A 911 -9.81 -14.89 22.25
CA ASP A 911 -8.62 -15.21 23.05
C ASP A 911 -8.16 -16.66 22.75
N GLY A 912 -7.13 -16.77 21.93
CA GLY A 912 -6.50 -18.03 21.55
C GLY A 912 -5.28 -18.42 22.39
N SER A 913 -5.01 -17.74 23.51
CA SER A 913 -3.79 -17.93 24.32
C SER A 913 -3.64 -19.33 24.90
N THR A 914 -4.75 -20.06 25.06
CA THR A 914 -4.76 -21.44 25.56
C THR A 914 -4.89 -22.51 24.48
N LEU A 915 -4.91 -22.10 23.22
CA LEU A 915 -5.17 -22.99 22.07
C LEU A 915 -3.92 -23.49 21.37
N GLY A 916 -2.74 -23.20 21.90
CA GLY A 916 -1.47 -23.67 21.33
C GLY A 916 -1.47 -25.19 21.05
N GLY A 917 -1.04 -25.59 19.86
CA GLY A 917 -1.05 -26.96 19.36
C GLY A 917 -2.40 -27.45 18.79
N LYS A 918 -3.46 -26.65 18.88
CA LYS A 918 -4.76 -27.04 18.33
C LYS A 918 -4.94 -26.61 16.87
N GLN A 919 -5.74 -27.38 16.16
CA GLN A 919 -6.22 -27.06 14.82
C GLN A 919 -7.68 -26.66 14.88
N LEU A 920 -8.00 -25.53 14.28
CA LEU A 920 -9.34 -25.01 14.18
C LEU A 920 -9.82 -25.10 12.71
N VAL A 921 -11.11 -25.38 12.53
CA VAL A 921 -11.75 -25.47 11.22
C VAL A 921 -12.95 -24.54 11.20
N THR A 922 -13.07 -23.73 10.19
CA THR A 922 -14.22 -22.85 10.04
C THR A 922 -15.34 -23.56 9.29
N PHE A 923 -16.56 -23.42 9.74
CA PHE A 923 -17.78 -23.94 9.11
C PHE A 923 -18.69 -22.78 8.77
N GLU A 924 -19.41 -22.87 7.65
CA GLU A 924 -20.31 -21.81 7.17
C GLU A 924 -21.63 -22.37 6.64
N GLU A 925 -22.65 -21.57 6.79
CA GLU A 925 -23.96 -21.75 6.17
C GLU A 925 -24.41 -20.42 5.54
N LEU A 926 -24.92 -20.51 4.33
CA LEU A 926 -25.50 -19.37 3.63
C LEU A 926 -27.03 -19.45 3.66
N TYR A 927 -27.64 -18.35 4.03
CA TYR A 927 -29.09 -18.21 4.10
C TYR A 927 -29.56 -17.10 3.16
N ASP A 928 -30.63 -17.37 2.44
CA ASP A 928 -31.42 -16.36 1.75
C ASP A 928 -32.33 -15.66 2.78
N MET A 929 -32.21 -14.34 2.87
CA MET A 929 -32.91 -13.46 3.80
C MET A 929 -34.10 -12.74 3.15
N THR A 930 -34.61 -13.24 2.04
CA THR A 930 -35.80 -12.65 1.38
C THR A 930 -37.00 -12.62 2.37
N ASN A 931 -37.09 -13.62 3.23
CA ASN A 931 -37.97 -13.60 4.40
C ASN A 931 -37.12 -13.63 5.69
N PRO A 932 -36.87 -12.46 6.33
CA PRO A 932 -36.02 -12.41 7.53
C PRO A 932 -36.61 -13.16 8.75
N GLU A 933 -37.91 -13.41 8.78
CA GLU A 933 -38.56 -14.17 9.87
C GLU A 933 -38.37 -15.70 9.71
N GLU A 934 -38.14 -16.17 8.48
CA GLU A 934 -37.87 -17.58 8.15
C GLU A 934 -36.72 -17.66 7.12
N PRO A 935 -35.46 -17.46 7.52
CA PRO A 935 -34.32 -17.53 6.64
C PRO A 935 -34.19 -18.92 5.98
N LYS A 936 -34.09 -18.97 4.68
CA LYS A 936 -33.94 -20.23 3.93
C LYS A 936 -32.48 -20.55 3.72
N LYS A 937 -31.98 -21.63 4.30
CA LYS A 937 -30.62 -22.10 4.01
C LYS A 937 -30.54 -22.54 2.54
N VAL A 938 -29.58 -21.94 1.80
CA VAL A 938 -29.40 -22.21 0.36
C VAL A 938 -28.18 -23.07 0.05
N THR A 939 -27.13 -22.95 0.87
CA THR A 939 -25.95 -23.82 0.76
C THR A 939 -25.13 -23.80 2.05
N GLU A 940 -24.17 -24.70 2.20
CA GLU A 940 -23.29 -24.80 3.37
C GLU A 940 -21.92 -25.39 3.00
N HIS A 941 -20.90 -25.04 3.77
CA HIS A 941 -19.59 -25.69 3.75
C HIS A 941 -19.20 -26.13 5.17
N LYS A 942 -19.23 -27.44 5.44
CA LYS A 942 -19.03 -28.06 6.76
C LYS A 942 -18.22 -29.35 6.66
N ASP A 943 -16.99 -29.27 6.25
CA ASP A 943 -16.09 -30.43 6.27
C ASP A 943 -15.00 -30.23 7.31
N ILE A 944 -15.06 -30.98 8.40
CA ILE A 944 -14.06 -30.93 9.49
C ILE A 944 -12.66 -31.33 9.02
N ASN A 945 -12.51 -31.98 7.89
CA ASN A 945 -11.25 -32.42 7.31
C ASN A 945 -10.72 -31.48 6.22
N ASP A 946 -11.48 -30.45 5.88
CA ASP A 946 -11.04 -29.50 4.84
C ASP A 946 -9.75 -28.77 5.27
N GLU A 947 -8.69 -28.98 4.49
CA GLU A 947 -7.41 -28.30 4.72
C GLU A 947 -7.47 -26.81 4.35
N GLY A 948 -8.37 -26.44 3.41
CA GLY A 948 -8.69 -25.06 3.05
C GLY A 948 -9.30 -24.28 4.20
N GLN A 949 -10.04 -24.96 5.10
CA GLN A 949 -10.68 -24.36 6.28
C GLN A 949 -9.90 -24.56 7.58
N THR A 950 -8.82 -25.32 7.56
CA THR A 950 -8.04 -25.65 8.76
C THR A 950 -6.94 -24.61 9.00
N VAL A 951 -6.89 -24.10 10.21
CA VAL A 951 -5.84 -23.21 10.74
C VAL A 951 -5.21 -23.85 11.97
N THR A 952 -3.88 -23.83 12.08
CA THR A 952 -3.14 -24.39 13.21
C THR A 952 -2.67 -23.29 14.15
N ILE A 953 -2.96 -23.44 15.44
CA ILE A 953 -2.50 -22.51 16.46
C ILE A 953 -1.18 -23.05 17.04
N LYS A 954 -0.10 -22.31 16.89
CA LYS A 954 1.23 -22.67 17.40
C LYS A 954 1.36 -22.38 18.87
N GLU A 955 2.06 -23.24 19.57
CA GLU A 955 2.45 -22.98 20.98
C GLU A 955 3.48 -21.85 21.06
N ILE A 956 3.32 -21.00 22.07
CA ILE A 956 4.36 -20.01 22.40
C ILE A 956 5.48 -20.77 23.10
N PRO A 957 6.74 -20.71 22.64
CA PRO A 957 7.85 -21.37 23.31
C PRO A 957 8.03 -20.79 24.72
N GLU A 958 7.88 -21.60 25.75
CA GLU A 958 8.23 -21.19 27.12
C GLU A 958 9.74 -20.89 27.15
N THR A 959 10.09 -19.73 27.70
CA THR A 959 11.46 -19.33 27.99
C THR A 959 12.01 -20.26 29.07
N PRO A 960 13.09 -21.02 28.84
CA PRO A 960 13.63 -21.89 29.87
C PRO A 960 14.36 -21.09 30.93
N THR A 961 13.95 -21.29 32.17
CA THR A 961 14.71 -20.91 33.40
C THR A 961 16.01 -21.73 33.46
N PRO A 962 17.15 -21.13 33.79
CA PRO A 962 18.42 -21.84 33.77
C PRO A 962 18.58 -22.74 35.00
N GLU A 963 18.68 -24.05 34.77
CA GLU A 963 19.27 -24.96 35.76
C GLU A 963 20.68 -25.41 35.30
N THR A 964 21.55 -25.43 36.28
CA THR A 964 23.00 -25.66 36.26
C THR A 964 23.37 -27.14 36.02
N PRO A 965 24.58 -27.47 35.63
CA PRO A 965 24.87 -28.64 34.78
C PRO A 965 25.23 -29.89 35.57
N GLY A 966 24.91 -31.01 35.02
CA GLY A 966 25.34 -32.33 35.48
C GLY A 966 25.60 -33.31 34.34
N THR A 967 26.82 -33.30 33.94
CA THR A 967 27.72 -34.40 33.46
C THR A 967 27.17 -35.60 32.67
N THR A 968 27.70 -35.72 31.47
CA THR A 968 28.19 -36.96 30.76
C THR A 968 27.19 -38.06 30.39
N THR A 969 27.05 -38.44 29.17
CA THR A 969 27.96 -39.21 28.27
C THR A 969 27.31 -39.58 26.95
N LYS A 970 28.08 -39.50 25.92
CA LYS A 970 28.01 -40.02 24.57
C LYS A 970 27.09 -41.22 24.32
N THR A 971 26.36 -41.22 23.21
CA THR A 971 26.76 -41.99 22.01
C THR A 971 25.80 -41.72 20.81
N SER A 972 26.37 -41.28 19.80
CA SER A 972 26.30 -41.54 18.34
C SER A 972 25.06 -42.25 17.75
N ASN A 973 24.45 -41.65 16.83
CA ASN A 973 24.48 -41.72 15.35
C ASN A 973 23.09 -41.51 14.72
N PRO A 974 22.99 -40.98 13.51
CA PRO A 974 21.86 -40.22 13.03
C PRO A 974 20.80 -41.07 12.32
N PRO A 975 19.57 -40.64 12.30
CA PRO A 975 18.61 -41.23 11.40
C PRO A 975 18.75 -40.63 9.99
N LYS A 976 18.86 -41.51 9.05
CA LYS A 976 18.75 -41.24 7.64
C LYS A 976 17.37 -40.69 7.36
N THR A 977 17.29 -39.43 6.94
CA THR A 977 16.16 -38.91 6.19
C THR A 977 16.22 -39.49 4.80
N GLY A 978 15.25 -40.30 4.49
CA GLY A 978 14.93 -40.70 3.15
C GLY A 978 13.47 -40.42 2.94
N ASP A 979 13.15 -39.25 2.53
CA ASP A 979 11.85 -38.97 1.95
C ASP A 979 12.04 -38.60 0.49
N THR A 980 11.78 -39.59 -0.35
CA THR A 980 11.64 -39.42 -1.78
C THR A 980 10.23 -38.91 -2.05
N ALA A 981 10.04 -37.61 -1.84
CA ALA A 981 8.85 -36.95 -2.36
C ALA A 981 8.83 -37.13 -3.89
N ASN A 982 7.73 -37.72 -4.34
CA ASN A 982 7.44 -38.06 -5.73
C ASN A 982 7.51 -36.84 -6.69
N ALA A 983 8.72 -36.40 -7.03
CA ALA A 983 8.93 -35.44 -8.13
C ALA A 983 8.31 -35.93 -9.46
N ILE A 984 8.15 -37.25 -9.62
CA ILE A 984 7.56 -37.88 -10.81
C ILE A 984 6.05 -37.54 -10.91
N LEU A 985 5.34 -37.41 -9.79
CA LEU A 985 3.89 -37.09 -9.81
C LEU A 985 3.65 -35.63 -10.27
N TRP A 986 4.49 -34.69 -9.83
CA TRP A 986 4.39 -33.30 -10.25
C TRP A 986 4.80 -33.06 -11.71
N ILE A 987 5.81 -33.80 -12.19
CA ILE A 987 6.21 -33.77 -13.59
C ILE A 987 5.10 -34.35 -14.48
N ALA A 988 4.42 -35.44 -14.04
CA ALA A 988 3.29 -36.02 -14.77
C ALA A 988 2.08 -35.03 -14.85
N ILE A 989 1.78 -34.30 -13.77
CA ILE A 989 0.72 -33.28 -13.78
C ILE A 989 1.08 -32.10 -14.69
N LEU A 990 2.35 -31.68 -14.72
CA LEU A 990 2.83 -30.60 -15.58
C LEU A 990 2.82 -30.98 -17.07
N VAL A 991 3.16 -32.21 -17.37
CA VAL A 991 3.10 -32.77 -18.76
C VAL A 991 1.65 -32.95 -19.23
N LEU A 992 0.73 -33.37 -18.35
CA LEU A 992 -0.69 -33.50 -18.68
C LEU A 992 -1.36 -32.13 -18.88
N SER A 993 -1.00 -31.11 -18.08
CA SER A 993 -1.50 -29.74 -18.26
C SER A 993 -0.96 -29.10 -19.55
N ALA A 994 0.32 -29.33 -19.90
CA ALA A 994 0.90 -28.86 -21.17
C ALA A 994 0.27 -29.55 -22.40
N ALA A 995 -0.05 -30.87 -22.31
CA ALA A 995 -0.77 -31.60 -23.34
C ALA A 995 -2.22 -31.10 -23.50
N GLY A 996 -2.89 -30.74 -22.39
CA GLY A 996 -4.24 -30.13 -22.40
C GLY A 996 -4.25 -28.78 -23.12
N ILE A 997 -3.30 -27.91 -22.82
CA ILE A 997 -3.18 -26.58 -23.46
C ILE A 997 -2.85 -26.69 -24.93
N THR A 998 -2.01 -27.67 -25.30
CA THR A 998 -1.65 -27.91 -26.71
C THR A 998 -2.84 -28.52 -27.48
N GLY A 999 -3.63 -29.39 -26.85
CA GLY A 999 -4.85 -29.96 -27.41
C GLY A 999 -5.92 -28.91 -27.69
N VAL A 1000 -6.13 -27.96 -26.75
CA VAL A 1000 -7.08 -26.86 -26.92
C VAL A 1000 -6.63 -25.88 -28.02
N ARG A 1001 -5.33 -25.60 -28.13
CA ARG A 1001 -4.78 -24.77 -29.23
C ARG A 1001 -4.93 -25.41 -30.61
N ILE A 1002 -4.72 -26.72 -30.70
CA ILE A 1002 -4.89 -27.46 -31.97
C ILE A 1002 -6.39 -27.55 -32.33
N TRP A 1003 -7.28 -27.72 -31.37
CA TRP A 1003 -8.73 -27.74 -31.59
C TRP A 1003 -9.27 -26.37 -32.02
N ASN A 1004 -8.80 -25.28 -31.40
CA ASN A 1004 -9.16 -23.92 -31.78
C ASN A 1004 -8.60 -23.54 -33.16
N LYS A 1005 -7.37 -23.97 -33.50
CA LYS A 1005 -6.79 -23.77 -34.83
C LYS A 1005 -7.55 -24.53 -35.92
N LYS A 1006 -8.01 -25.76 -35.65
CA LYS A 1006 -8.88 -26.50 -36.55
C LYS A 1006 -10.26 -25.88 -36.75
N LYS A 1007 -10.79 -25.19 -35.70
CA LYS A 1007 -12.07 -24.46 -35.78
C LYS A 1007 -11.95 -23.15 -36.58
N GLN A 1008 -10.80 -22.47 -36.53
CA GLN A 1008 -10.49 -21.30 -37.35
C GLN A 1008 -10.28 -21.67 -38.82
N VAL A 1009 -9.56 -22.77 -39.13
CA VAL A 1009 -9.36 -23.25 -40.50
C VAL A 1009 -10.67 -23.72 -41.14
N LYS A 1010 -11.62 -24.27 -40.34
CA LYS A 1010 -12.96 -24.62 -40.84
C LYS A 1010 -13.86 -23.40 -41.09
N ARG A 1011 -13.66 -22.29 -40.39
CA ARG A 1011 -14.37 -21.03 -40.67
C ARG A 1011 -13.84 -20.30 -41.89
N LEU A 1012 -12.51 -20.27 -42.08
CA LEU A 1012 -11.89 -19.71 -43.28
C LEU A 1012 -12.17 -20.53 -44.54
N GLY A 1013 -12.33 -21.86 -44.45
CA GLY A 1013 -12.67 -22.70 -45.62
C GLY A 1013 -14.16 -22.71 -46.00
N ILE A 1014 -15.02 -21.97 -45.25
CA ILE A 1014 -16.44 -21.78 -45.59
C ILE A 1014 -16.66 -20.40 -46.20
N GLU A 1015 -15.77 -19.43 -45.97
CA GLU A 1015 -15.82 -18.12 -46.66
C GLU A 1015 -15.24 -18.16 -48.07
N GLU A 1016 -14.22 -18.97 -48.35
CA GLU A 1016 -13.70 -19.14 -49.74
C GLU A 1016 -14.59 -19.92 -50.71
N LYS A 1017 -15.66 -20.57 -50.19
CA LYS A 1017 -16.63 -21.26 -51.07
C LYS A 1017 -17.90 -20.47 -51.38
N LYS A 1018 -18.00 -19.26 -50.92
CA LYS A 1018 -19.14 -18.34 -51.17
C LYS A 1018 -18.83 -17.20 -52.14
N GLU A 1019 -17.57 -17.06 -52.57
CA GLU A 1019 -17.18 -16.06 -53.59
C GLU A 1019 -16.97 -16.64 -54.98
N GLU A 1020 -17.23 -17.95 -55.20
CA GLU A 1020 -17.19 -18.56 -56.53
C GLU A 1020 -18.57 -18.90 -57.13
N GLU A 1021 -19.69 -18.48 -56.51
CA GLU A 1021 -21.04 -18.65 -57.08
C GLU A 1021 -21.90 -17.38 -56.93
N GLU A 1022 -21.38 -16.20 -57.37
CA GLU A 1022 -22.21 -15.03 -57.79
C GLU A 1022 -21.51 -14.28 -58.92
#